data_2c822380a3d60de1b0b87d32eeb770f1
#
_entry.id   2c822380a3d60de1b0b87d32eeb770f1
#
_cell.length_a   1.000
_cell.length_b   1.000
_cell.length_c   1.000
_cell.angle_alpha   90.00
_cell.angle_beta   90.00
_cell.angle_gamma   90.00
#
_symmetry.space_group_name_H-M   'P 1'
#
loop_
_entity.id
_entity.type
_entity.pdbx_description
1 polymer ?
#
loop_
_entity_poly.entity_id
_entity_poly.type
_entity_poly.pdbx_seq_one_letter_code
_entity_poly.pdbx_strand_id
1 'polypeptide(L)'
;MKQLDEVAPELVARGAVAVARGGIDVDDLDDVAEELEAEVKRIAGLHTKPDRAEALAVFGTARRPALIALQRERPELVDALFTRLGAGPGLAEGARELRSSIRKAAKASAFAVHRGGSLPSTATFAARVGDELDVFAVPERWACSERGVFELVVLKDGGVLDKQIAHRPIVITRTFRELLGAASWVELAWPNQGGTWTRKRVGRGVISSARELVSLAAFGAPVHSENAAALVRWLAEFEAANPTTATATVSTRCGWQHGTRDYLLGGLHVAPEGAEPVELFTDDDPGLEQVLRSFVTSGTFAGWKRVFAAVADQPVAVIMVYASCVAPLLEILGAPNFLVDVHGVSGHGKTTVLRLAASVWGQPEDGRAIYSWASTPTAVERTLGALSGLPVCLDESNRVPLRDRPQIASTAYMIGNGSGKGRGTLRGSQRRVEFHTVVLSTGEASIASYTEDEGVRGRCVPVYGPPLGSADQAEALRVGVAENYGHLGRALVRYLVDLDDEGRDKLRARYVEAREQFGNATQRPMVRRAAQYLAAMLVASEILHGPLGLARPACNVWGFLKEQVTHAATAADRPLSALRDLVGWALASGRLATGPEAAQVPPGGWLGRFESVERWRWVALLPDAVKTWLKQHGHEPEAVLRQLADRGLLVKTEGHLTAPVRLPGQGFASRLFKFDRAKLEEHGILTSNETP
;
A
#
# COMPACT_ATOMS: atom_id res chain seq x y z
N MET A 1 28.05 30.36 7.13
CA MET A 1 27.00 29.37 7.43
C MET A 1 27.41 28.30 8.44
N LYS A 2 28.56 27.64 8.36
CA LYS A 2 28.99 26.60 9.35
C LYS A 2 29.26 27.04 10.81
N GLN A 3 29.25 28.31 11.12
CA GLN A 3 29.50 28.84 12.49
C GLN A 3 28.24 29.33 13.22
N LEU A 4 27.06 29.30 12.56
CA LEU A 4 25.78 29.69 13.18
C LEU A 4 25.06 28.55 13.91
N ASP A 5 25.39 27.31 13.57
CA ASP A 5 24.71 26.11 14.06
C ASP A 5 25.23 25.59 15.43
N GLU A 6 26.33 26.13 15.95
CA GLU A 6 26.97 25.61 17.19
C GLU A 6 26.62 26.33 18.50
N VAL A 7 25.78 27.37 18.50
CA VAL A 7 25.37 28.04 19.74
C VAL A 7 24.03 27.50 20.23
N ALA A 8 24.18 26.43 20.91
CA ALA A 8 23.40 25.75 21.94
C ALA A 8 21.89 25.89 22.01
N PRO A 9 21.18 24.75 21.71
CA PRO A 9 19.79 24.52 22.12
C PRO A 9 19.52 24.68 23.62
N GLU A 10 20.55 24.48 24.47
CA GLU A 10 20.45 24.57 25.93
C GLU A 10 20.11 25.97 26.45
N LEU A 11 20.48 27.02 25.74
CA LEU A 11 20.30 28.41 26.17
C LEU A 11 18.90 28.93 25.88
N VAL A 12 18.31 28.52 24.76
CA VAL A 12 16.88 28.75 24.47
C VAL A 12 16.00 28.05 25.52
N ALA A 13 16.41 26.85 25.95
CA ALA A 13 15.75 26.09 27.00
C ALA A 13 15.81 26.78 28.37
N ARG A 14 16.97 27.35 28.77
CA ARG A 14 17.08 28.02 30.08
C ARG A 14 16.24 29.28 30.17
N GLY A 15 16.29 30.18 29.18
CA GLY A 15 15.46 31.37 29.14
C GLY A 15 13.96 31.06 29.06
N ALA A 16 13.57 30.02 28.32
CA ALA A 16 12.18 29.55 28.22
C ALA A 16 11.69 28.87 29.50
N VAL A 17 12.55 28.13 30.22
CA VAL A 17 12.23 27.50 31.51
C VAL A 17 12.04 28.56 32.62
N ALA A 18 12.82 29.65 32.62
CA ALA A 18 12.65 30.74 33.55
C ALA A 18 11.29 31.46 33.37
N VAL A 19 10.89 31.68 32.11
CA VAL A 19 9.57 32.28 31.76
C VAL A 19 8.40 31.35 32.10
N ALA A 20 8.57 30.02 31.94
CA ALA A 20 7.51 29.03 32.19
C ALA A 20 7.17 28.78 33.67
N ARG A 21 8.09 29.07 34.59
CA ARG A 21 7.90 28.84 36.03
C ARG A 21 7.16 29.94 36.79
N GLY A 22 6.70 31.00 36.09
CA GLY A 22 5.83 32.04 36.69
C GLY A 22 6.47 32.91 37.76
N GLY A 23 7.79 32.83 37.92
CA GLY A 23 8.58 33.64 38.82
C GLY A 23 10.04 33.53 38.37
N ILE A 24 10.46 34.45 37.51
CA ILE A 24 11.87 34.60 37.16
C ILE A 24 12.53 35.18 38.37
N ASP A 25 13.54 34.50 38.94
CA ASP A 25 14.42 35.12 39.89
C ASP A 25 15.16 36.25 39.16
N VAL A 26 15.34 37.37 39.82
CA VAL A 26 15.96 38.58 39.22
C VAL A 26 17.35 38.27 38.68
N ASP A 27 18.05 37.29 39.28
CA ASP A 27 19.38 36.84 38.88
C ASP A 27 19.38 36.11 37.52
N ASP A 28 18.34 35.35 37.18
CA ASP A 28 18.19 34.66 35.87
C ASP A 28 18.00 35.66 34.70
N LEU A 29 17.43 36.84 34.95
CA LEU A 29 17.24 37.85 33.91
C LEU A 29 18.52 38.58 33.53
N ASP A 30 19.43 38.75 34.47
CA ASP A 30 20.73 39.36 34.21
C ASP A 30 21.61 38.43 33.36
N ASP A 31 21.59 37.13 33.62
CA ASP A 31 22.26 36.11 32.79
C ASP A 31 21.72 36.10 31.36
N VAL A 32 20.38 36.12 31.19
CA VAL A 32 19.72 36.19 29.86
C VAL A 32 20.12 37.49 29.13
N ALA A 33 20.23 38.60 29.83
CA ALA A 33 20.63 39.86 29.25
C ALA A 33 22.11 39.86 28.80
N GLU A 34 23.00 39.23 29.54
CA GLU A 34 24.43 39.09 29.17
C GLU A 34 24.60 38.24 27.91
N GLU A 35 23.81 37.17 27.78
CA GLU A 35 23.82 36.30 26.59
C GLU A 35 23.29 37.01 25.33
N LEU A 36 22.16 37.71 25.45
CA LEU A 36 21.64 38.55 24.37
C LEU A 36 22.62 39.64 23.95
N GLU A 37 23.35 40.20 24.92
CA GLU A 37 24.39 41.22 24.67
C GLU A 37 25.58 40.62 23.88
N ALA A 38 26.02 39.41 24.21
CA ALA A 38 27.08 38.73 23.48
C ALA A 38 26.66 38.45 22.01
N GLU A 39 25.40 38.04 21.80
CA GLU A 39 24.86 37.80 20.47
C GLU A 39 24.70 39.10 19.66
N VAL A 40 24.26 40.17 20.27
CA VAL A 40 24.16 41.51 19.66
C VAL A 40 25.57 42.00 19.23
N LYS A 41 26.60 41.81 20.06
CA LYS A 41 27.99 42.13 19.69
C LYS A 41 28.49 41.34 18.49
N ARG A 42 28.12 40.07 18.42
CA ARG A 42 28.43 39.19 17.29
C ARG A 42 27.77 39.66 16.00
N ILE A 43 26.47 39.98 16.03
CA ILE A 43 25.74 40.49 14.87
C ILE A 43 26.30 41.77 14.35
N ALA A 44 26.62 42.71 15.25
CA ALA A 44 27.24 44.00 14.89
C ALA A 44 28.64 43.84 14.26
N GLY A 45 29.35 42.77 14.61
CA GLY A 45 30.72 42.46 14.10
C GLY A 45 30.75 41.74 12.75
N LEU A 46 29.62 41.34 12.15
CA LEU A 46 29.60 40.71 10.85
C LEU A 46 30.06 41.66 9.74
N HIS A 47 30.76 41.13 8.73
CA HIS A 47 31.47 41.94 7.73
C HIS A 47 30.59 42.58 6.66
N THR A 48 29.49 41.92 6.24
CA THR A 48 28.65 42.43 5.17
C THR A 48 27.28 42.91 5.66
N LYS A 49 26.66 43.86 4.90
CA LYS A 49 25.32 44.36 5.22
C LYS A 49 24.23 43.28 5.09
N PRO A 50 24.23 42.40 4.05
CA PRO A 50 23.30 41.31 3.96
C PRO A 50 23.38 40.33 5.13
N ASP A 51 24.58 39.88 5.52
CA ASP A 51 24.77 38.94 6.61
C ASP A 51 24.25 39.49 7.94
N ARG A 52 24.46 40.79 8.21
CA ARG A 52 23.94 41.46 9.40
C ARG A 52 22.42 41.54 9.41
N ALA A 53 21.78 41.81 8.26
CA ALA A 53 20.33 41.88 8.14
C ALA A 53 19.68 40.52 8.36
N GLU A 54 20.26 39.48 7.77
CA GLU A 54 19.81 38.08 7.95
C GLU A 54 19.99 37.65 9.41
N ALA A 55 21.17 37.89 10.02
CA ALA A 55 21.42 37.56 11.42
C ALA A 55 20.46 38.29 12.36
N LEU A 56 20.13 39.57 12.08
CA LEU A 56 19.14 40.30 12.84
C LEU A 56 17.75 39.73 12.76
N ALA A 57 17.33 39.27 11.56
CA ALA A 57 16.02 38.63 11.37
C ALA A 57 15.92 37.29 12.15
N VAL A 58 17.00 36.49 12.10
CA VAL A 58 17.09 35.22 12.85
C VAL A 58 17.09 35.55 14.38
N PHE A 59 17.90 36.48 14.85
CA PHE A 59 17.90 36.90 16.23
C PHE A 59 16.51 37.37 16.70
N GLY A 60 15.86 38.24 15.93
CA GLY A 60 14.55 38.76 16.24
C GLY A 60 13.47 37.69 16.34
N THR A 61 13.61 36.62 15.57
CA THR A 61 12.65 35.49 15.60
C THR A 61 12.99 34.55 16.75
N ALA A 62 14.24 34.08 16.84
CA ALA A 62 14.68 33.09 17.81
C ALA A 62 14.66 33.62 19.26
N ARG A 63 14.99 34.91 19.49
CA ARG A 63 15.06 35.51 20.81
C ARG A 63 13.84 36.33 21.21
N ARG A 64 12.79 36.33 20.37
CA ARG A 64 11.58 37.12 20.60
C ARG A 64 10.95 36.92 21.99
N PRO A 65 10.78 35.66 22.48
CA PRO A 65 10.22 35.44 23.82
C PRO A 65 11.06 36.05 24.95
N ALA A 66 12.37 35.84 24.92
CA ALA A 66 13.30 36.35 25.89
C ALA A 66 13.33 37.89 25.89
N LEU A 67 13.34 38.52 24.71
CA LEU A 67 13.29 39.97 24.55
C LEU A 67 11.98 40.58 25.07
N ILE A 68 10.85 39.90 24.90
CA ILE A 68 9.53 40.33 25.41
C ILE A 68 9.53 40.25 26.95
N ALA A 69 10.04 39.16 27.54
CA ALA A 69 10.15 39.00 28.99
C ALA A 69 11.05 40.05 29.59
N LEU A 70 12.22 40.24 29.03
CA LEU A 70 13.18 41.25 29.47
C LEU A 70 12.64 42.69 29.33
N GLN A 71 11.88 42.99 28.25
CA GLN A 71 11.21 44.30 28.05
C GLN A 71 10.17 44.61 29.13
N ARG A 72 9.56 43.57 29.71
CA ARG A 72 8.54 43.73 30.75
C ARG A 72 9.18 44.03 32.12
N GLU A 73 10.18 43.25 32.50
CA GLU A 73 10.75 43.29 33.84
C GLU A 73 11.97 44.25 33.95
N ARG A 74 12.77 44.38 32.87
CA ARG A 74 13.98 45.18 32.83
C ARG A 74 14.07 45.95 31.49
N PRO A 75 13.15 46.91 31.21
CA PRO A 75 13.10 47.63 29.93
C PRO A 75 14.38 48.41 29.61
N GLU A 76 15.16 48.84 30.64
CA GLU A 76 16.42 49.52 30.48
C GLU A 76 17.49 48.63 29.82
N LEU A 77 17.50 47.33 30.09
CA LEU A 77 18.45 46.40 29.50
C LEU A 77 18.13 46.18 28.02
N VAL A 78 16.84 46.05 27.66
CA VAL A 78 16.40 45.95 26.25
C VAL A 78 16.75 47.22 25.49
N ASP A 79 16.58 48.39 26.10
CA ASP A 79 16.95 49.67 25.49
C ASP A 79 18.45 49.77 25.23
N ALA A 80 19.27 49.27 26.14
CA ALA A 80 20.71 49.21 25.98
C ALA A 80 21.10 48.23 24.83
N LEU A 81 20.50 47.04 24.78
CA LEU A 81 20.71 46.04 23.72
C LEU A 81 20.40 46.60 22.33
N PHE A 82 19.21 47.19 22.16
CA PHE A 82 18.81 47.77 20.88
C PHE A 82 19.56 49.02 20.48
N THR A 83 20.07 49.81 21.45
CA THR A 83 20.95 50.95 21.20
C THR A 83 22.30 50.45 20.64
N ARG A 84 22.87 49.41 21.23
CA ARG A 84 24.11 48.81 20.73
C ARG A 84 23.90 48.15 19.36
N LEU A 85 22.82 47.42 19.16
CA LEU A 85 22.48 46.79 17.90
C LEU A 85 22.32 47.82 16.78
N GLY A 86 21.62 48.93 17.03
CA GLY A 86 21.42 50.04 16.11
C GLY A 86 22.68 50.86 15.79
N ALA A 87 23.71 50.79 16.65
CA ALA A 87 25.03 51.40 16.38
C ALA A 87 25.82 50.63 15.32
N GLY A 88 25.45 49.38 15.00
CA GLY A 88 26.08 48.59 13.94
C GLY A 88 25.78 49.16 12.55
N PRO A 89 26.76 49.18 11.62
CA PRO A 89 26.57 49.75 10.29
C PRO A 89 25.43 49.04 9.50
N GLY A 90 24.38 49.80 9.17
CA GLY A 90 23.24 49.32 8.40
C GLY A 90 22.16 48.54 9.21
N LEU A 91 22.25 48.49 10.53
CA LEU A 91 21.31 47.82 11.43
C LEU A 91 20.27 48.75 12.08
N ALA A 92 20.45 50.07 12.00
CA ALA A 92 19.67 51.07 12.72
C ALA A 92 18.17 51.00 12.47
N GLU A 93 17.73 50.70 11.22
CA GLU A 93 16.34 50.61 10.84
C GLU A 93 15.71 49.30 11.36
N GLY A 94 16.33 48.16 11.06
CA GLY A 94 15.84 46.84 11.50
C GLY A 94 15.84 46.70 13.03
N ALA A 95 16.85 47.26 13.74
CA ALA A 95 16.89 47.31 15.21
C ALA A 95 15.72 48.13 15.77
N ARG A 96 15.40 49.26 15.12
CA ARG A 96 14.27 50.13 15.52
C ARG A 96 12.95 49.46 15.32
N GLU A 97 12.74 48.79 14.18
CA GLU A 97 11.54 48.03 13.88
C GLU A 97 11.34 46.88 14.87
N LEU A 98 12.38 46.07 15.07
CA LEU A 98 12.35 44.97 16.03
C LEU A 98 12.06 45.46 17.45
N ARG A 99 12.71 46.53 17.91
CA ARG A 99 12.46 47.16 19.22
C ARG A 99 11.01 47.62 19.36
N SER A 100 10.44 48.27 18.31
CA SER A 100 9.05 48.69 18.28
C SER A 100 8.10 47.49 18.38
N SER A 101 8.39 46.42 17.63
CA SER A 101 7.63 45.17 17.67
C SER A 101 7.68 44.49 19.05
N ILE A 102 8.88 44.44 19.71
CA ILE A 102 9.05 43.88 21.05
C ILE A 102 8.30 44.73 22.08
N ARG A 103 8.45 46.06 22.04
CA ARG A 103 7.66 46.97 22.95
C ARG A 103 6.19 46.84 22.80
N LYS A 104 5.69 46.71 21.54
CA LYS A 104 4.26 46.50 21.26
C LYS A 104 3.80 45.17 21.81
N ALA A 105 4.55 44.12 21.63
CA ALA A 105 4.24 42.77 22.14
C ALA A 105 4.29 42.73 23.69
N ALA A 106 5.32 43.33 24.31
CA ALA A 106 5.41 43.45 25.77
C ALA A 106 4.26 44.23 26.36
N LYS A 107 3.85 45.32 25.68
CA LYS A 107 2.71 46.15 26.08
C LYS A 107 1.40 45.38 25.94
N ALA A 108 1.19 44.66 24.85
CA ALA A 108 0.02 43.80 24.66
C ALA A 108 -0.06 42.70 25.74
N SER A 109 1.07 42.12 26.11
CA SER A 109 1.17 41.13 27.20
C SER A 109 1.00 41.74 28.60
N ALA A 110 1.28 43.06 28.81
CA ALA A 110 1.09 43.79 30.07
C ALA A 110 -0.34 44.26 30.28
N PHE A 111 -1.13 44.41 29.20
CA PHE A 111 -2.56 44.85 29.27
C PHE A 111 -3.51 43.76 29.74
N ALA A 112 -3.04 42.53 29.93
CA ALA A 112 -3.80 41.47 30.59
C ALA A 112 -3.86 41.69 32.11
N VAL A 113 -4.30 42.91 32.58
CA VAL A 113 -4.53 43.20 33.99
C VAL A 113 -5.84 42.59 34.43
N HIS A 114 -5.76 41.56 35.21
CA HIS A 114 -6.83 40.77 35.79
C HIS A 114 -7.73 41.51 36.77
N ARG A 115 -9.04 41.46 36.56
CA ARG A 115 -10.00 41.57 37.66
C ARG A 115 -10.40 40.14 38.06
N GLY A 116 -9.69 39.58 39.06
CA GLY A 116 -10.07 38.33 39.71
C GLY A 116 -9.21 37.11 39.33
N GLY A 117 -8.20 36.84 40.13
CA GLY A 117 -7.37 35.62 40.10
C GLY A 117 -6.32 35.60 38.98
N SER A 118 -5.05 35.69 39.31
CA SER A 118 -3.94 35.82 38.40
C SER A 118 -3.79 34.63 37.43
N LEU A 119 -4.15 34.85 36.16
CA LEU A 119 -3.65 34.01 35.09
C LEU A 119 -2.36 34.59 34.59
N PRO A 120 -1.32 33.79 34.41
CA PRO A 120 -0.09 34.27 33.78
C PRO A 120 -0.39 34.62 32.32
N SER A 121 -0.34 35.92 32.02
CA SER A 121 -0.37 36.47 30.67
C SER A 121 0.99 36.15 30.01
N THR A 122 1.17 34.94 29.47
CA THR A 122 2.39 34.59 28.78
C THR A 122 2.14 34.64 27.28
N ALA A 123 2.93 35.46 26.58
CA ALA A 123 3.00 35.44 25.11
C ALA A 123 3.57 34.10 24.59
N THR A 124 3.89 33.20 25.48
CA THR A 124 4.37 31.85 25.20
C THR A 124 3.73 30.84 26.15
N PHE A 125 3.52 29.65 25.66
CA PHE A 125 3.10 28.48 26.43
C PHE A 125 4.15 27.41 26.29
N ALA A 126 4.70 26.93 27.40
CA ALA A 126 5.68 25.86 27.43
C ALA A 126 5.05 24.60 28.02
N ALA A 127 5.24 23.49 27.34
CA ALA A 127 4.71 22.19 27.76
C ALA A 127 5.66 21.05 27.36
N ARG A 128 5.78 20.07 28.23
CA ARG A 128 6.49 18.83 27.87
C ARG A 128 5.50 17.86 27.21
N VAL A 129 5.32 18.04 25.90
CA VAL A 129 4.39 17.21 25.13
C VAL A 129 5.00 15.84 24.79
N GLY A 130 6.34 15.75 24.79
CA GLY A 130 7.12 14.53 24.67
C GLY A 130 8.24 14.47 25.70
N ASP A 131 9.39 13.99 25.25
CA ASP A 131 10.60 13.94 26.09
C ASP A 131 11.23 15.34 26.23
N GLU A 132 10.99 16.23 25.26
CA GLU A 132 11.51 17.59 25.19
C GLU A 132 10.46 18.61 25.63
N LEU A 133 10.95 19.80 26.04
CA LEU A 133 10.12 20.94 26.38
C LEU A 133 9.80 21.75 25.11
N ASP A 134 8.55 21.69 24.68
CA ASP A 134 8.06 22.51 23.57
C ASP A 134 7.62 23.90 24.06
N VAL A 135 8.01 24.94 23.33
CA VAL A 135 7.61 26.32 23.61
C VAL A 135 6.84 26.89 22.42
N PHE A 136 5.62 27.29 22.65
CA PHE A 136 4.69 27.78 21.64
C PHE A 136 4.42 29.27 21.82
N ALA A 137 4.36 30.03 20.72
CA ALA A 137 3.86 31.38 20.74
C ALA A 137 2.32 31.36 20.90
N VAL A 138 1.81 32.18 21.82
CA VAL A 138 0.37 32.34 22.05
C VAL A 138 -0.10 33.61 21.32
N PRO A 139 -1.12 33.56 20.47
CA PRO A 139 -1.64 34.73 19.76
C PRO A 139 -2.17 35.82 20.73
N GLU A 140 -2.07 37.11 20.35
CA GLU A 140 -2.34 38.28 21.23
C GLU A 140 -3.69 38.28 21.91
N ARG A 141 -4.73 37.71 21.30
CA ARG A 141 -6.09 37.67 21.86
C ARG A 141 -6.37 36.39 22.68
N TRP A 142 -5.38 35.61 22.95
CA TRP A 142 -5.51 34.33 23.65
C TRP A 142 -4.53 34.24 24.81
N ALA A 143 -4.91 33.46 25.82
CA ALA A 143 -3.99 32.97 26.83
C ALA A 143 -4.08 31.43 26.87
N CYS A 144 -2.92 30.77 27.05
CA CYS A 144 -2.82 29.34 27.17
C CYS A 144 -1.94 29.00 28.38
N SER A 145 -2.43 28.07 29.20
CA SER A 145 -1.72 27.61 30.41
C SER A 145 -2.14 26.17 30.71
N GLU A 146 -1.60 25.56 31.74
CA GLU A 146 -2.04 24.26 32.26
C GLU A 146 -3.55 24.25 32.62
N ARG A 147 -4.12 25.43 32.94
CA ARG A 147 -5.53 25.60 33.25
C ARG A 147 -6.42 25.64 32.01
N GLY A 148 -5.85 25.67 30.79
CA GLY A 148 -6.57 25.61 29.54
C GLY A 148 -6.32 26.76 28.58
N VAL A 149 -7.26 26.94 27.65
CA VAL A 149 -7.26 27.97 26.62
C VAL A 149 -8.30 29.04 26.99
N PHE A 150 -7.92 30.32 26.94
CA PHE A 150 -8.78 31.43 27.25
C PHE A 150 -8.79 32.45 26.09
N GLU A 151 -9.95 32.98 25.75
CA GLU A 151 -10.13 34.11 24.82
C GLU A 151 -10.15 35.39 25.61
N LEU A 152 -9.29 36.35 25.28
CA LEU A 152 -9.20 37.66 25.93
C LEU A 152 -10.19 38.61 25.26
N VAL A 153 -11.27 38.90 25.94
CA VAL A 153 -12.36 39.77 25.43
C VAL A 153 -12.18 41.17 26.01
N VAL A 154 -11.90 42.16 25.15
CA VAL A 154 -11.81 43.56 25.54
C VAL A 154 -13.19 44.11 25.75
N LEU A 155 -13.48 44.57 26.96
CA LEU A 155 -14.75 45.16 27.33
C LEU A 155 -14.84 46.66 26.89
N LYS A 156 -16.04 47.22 26.84
CA LYS A 156 -16.27 48.63 26.41
C LYS A 156 -15.59 49.67 27.30
N ASP A 157 -15.33 49.33 28.56
CA ASP A 157 -14.62 50.14 29.54
C ASP A 157 -13.09 50.00 29.51
N GLY A 158 -12.55 49.23 28.55
CA GLY A 158 -11.14 48.95 28.39
C GLY A 158 -10.63 47.83 29.28
N GLY A 159 -11.51 47.21 30.10
CA GLY A 159 -11.15 46.00 30.86
C GLY A 159 -10.99 44.80 29.95
N VAL A 160 -10.25 43.76 30.38
CA VAL A 160 -10.11 42.50 29.68
C VAL A 160 -10.74 41.40 30.51
N LEU A 161 -11.64 40.65 29.89
CA LEU A 161 -12.27 39.46 30.47
C LEU A 161 -11.64 38.20 29.89
N ASP A 162 -11.15 37.33 30.76
CA ASP A 162 -10.64 36.01 30.40
C ASP A 162 -11.83 35.03 30.29
N LYS A 163 -12.23 34.76 29.08
CA LYS A 163 -13.26 33.75 28.80
C LYS A 163 -12.61 32.40 28.61
N GLN A 164 -12.78 31.49 29.56
CA GLN A 164 -12.28 30.11 29.42
C GLN A 164 -12.99 29.38 28.29
N ILE A 165 -12.24 28.92 27.29
CA ILE A 165 -12.74 28.19 26.13
C ILE A 165 -12.58 26.68 26.33
N ALA A 166 -11.45 26.27 26.92
CA ALA A 166 -11.20 24.86 27.22
C ALA A 166 -10.49 24.73 28.58
N HIS A 167 -10.81 23.68 29.35
CA HIS A 167 -10.26 23.48 30.71
C HIS A 167 -8.85 22.86 30.70
N ARG A 168 -8.34 22.51 29.54
CA ARG A 168 -6.97 22.01 29.33
C ARG A 168 -6.44 22.59 28.03
N PRO A 169 -5.12 22.80 27.93
CA PRO A 169 -4.53 23.27 26.69
C PRO A 169 -4.73 22.25 25.57
N ILE A 170 -4.85 22.76 24.34
CA ILE A 170 -4.81 21.99 23.10
C ILE A 170 -3.96 22.79 22.11
N VAL A 171 -2.93 22.16 21.56
CA VAL A 171 -1.91 22.81 20.74
C VAL A 171 -1.61 21.97 19.48
N ILE A 172 -1.04 22.63 18.47
CA ILE A 172 -0.50 21.96 17.27
C ILE A 172 1.00 21.77 17.51
N THR A 173 1.47 20.51 17.48
CA THR A 173 2.87 20.17 17.73
C THR A 173 3.65 19.91 16.44
N ARG A 174 2.98 19.38 15.38
CA ARG A 174 3.58 19.10 14.08
C ARG A 174 2.57 19.32 12.96
N THR A 175 3.07 19.62 11.79
CA THR A 175 2.30 19.62 10.55
C THR A 175 2.80 18.53 9.63
N PHE A 176 1.91 18.02 8.77
CA PHE A 176 2.25 16.94 7.84
C PHE A 176 1.76 17.31 6.44
N ARG A 177 2.59 17.02 5.46
CA ARG A 177 2.29 17.21 4.05
C ARG A 177 2.41 15.88 3.31
N GLU A 178 1.41 15.53 2.53
CA GLU A 178 1.47 14.37 1.66
C GLU A 178 2.56 14.54 0.59
N LEU A 179 3.36 13.49 0.40
CA LEU A 179 4.47 13.50 -0.56
C LEU A 179 3.97 13.72 -2.01
N LEU A 180 2.82 13.15 -2.36
CA LEU A 180 2.29 13.11 -3.74
C LEU A 180 0.94 13.78 -3.91
N GLY A 181 0.42 14.43 -2.88
CA GLY A 181 -0.90 15.01 -2.90
C GLY A 181 -0.95 16.42 -2.35
N ALA A 182 -2.16 16.98 -2.33
CA ALA A 182 -2.45 18.26 -1.68
C ALA A 182 -2.99 18.07 -0.25
N ALA A 183 -3.11 16.82 0.23
CA ALA A 183 -3.62 16.55 1.56
C ALA A 183 -2.57 16.95 2.62
N SER A 184 -3.07 17.50 3.71
CA SER A 184 -2.24 17.89 4.83
C SER A 184 -2.95 17.61 6.14
N TRP A 185 -2.17 17.29 7.15
CA TRP A 185 -2.65 16.98 8.49
C TRP A 185 -1.88 17.78 9.52
N VAL A 186 -2.42 17.82 10.73
CA VAL A 186 -1.76 18.38 11.91
C VAL A 186 -1.78 17.37 13.04
N GLU A 187 -0.78 17.41 13.89
CA GLU A 187 -0.79 16.70 15.16
C GLU A 187 -1.26 17.65 16.25
N LEU A 188 -2.41 17.33 16.84
CA LEU A 188 -2.91 17.99 18.01
C LEU A 188 -2.43 17.28 19.26
N ALA A 189 -2.12 18.05 20.30
CA ALA A 189 -1.75 17.51 21.59
C ALA A 189 -2.54 18.19 22.71
N TRP A 190 -2.93 17.38 23.70
CA TRP A 190 -3.61 17.85 24.93
C TRP A 190 -3.30 16.91 26.08
N PRO A 191 -3.24 17.41 27.35
CA PRO A 191 -3.06 16.55 28.49
C PRO A 191 -4.34 15.77 28.81
N ASN A 192 -4.22 14.49 29.19
CA ASN A 192 -5.31 13.72 29.73
C ASN A 192 -5.58 14.10 31.22
N GLN A 193 -6.53 13.43 31.86
CA GLN A 193 -6.86 13.70 33.28
C GLN A 193 -5.69 13.41 34.25
N GLY A 194 -4.77 12.55 33.88
CA GLY A 194 -3.56 12.21 34.65
C GLY A 194 -2.35 13.10 34.34
N GLY A 195 -2.51 14.15 33.49
CA GLY A 195 -1.42 15.06 33.14
C GLY A 195 -0.51 14.55 31.98
N THR A 196 -0.71 13.31 31.53
CA THR A 196 0.04 12.77 30.38
C THR A 196 -0.54 13.35 29.08
N TRP A 197 0.34 13.76 28.17
CA TRP A 197 -0.07 14.33 26.89
C TRP A 197 -0.50 13.24 25.90
N THR A 198 -1.70 13.39 25.37
CA THR A 198 -2.24 12.61 24.24
C THR A 198 -1.91 13.37 22.96
N ARG A 199 -1.43 12.67 21.94
CA ARG A 199 -1.20 13.20 20.59
C ARG A 199 -2.14 12.53 19.61
N LYS A 200 -2.70 13.30 18.69
CA LYS A 200 -3.59 12.78 17.64
C LYS A 200 -3.32 13.51 16.33
N ARG A 201 -3.05 12.76 15.28
CA ARG A 201 -2.95 13.30 13.93
C ARG A 201 -4.34 13.39 13.34
N VAL A 202 -4.69 14.52 12.74
CA VAL A 202 -6.00 14.77 12.13
C VAL A 202 -5.85 15.53 10.83
N GLY A 203 -6.77 15.27 9.88
CA GLY A 203 -6.85 16.05 8.65
C GLY A 203 -7.17 17.51 8.93
N ARG A 204 -6.68 18.43 8.10
CA ARG A 204 -6.95 19.87 8.26
C ARG A 204 -8.43 20.22 8.25
N GLY A 205 -9.27 19.41 7.58
CA GLY A 205 -10.73 19.57 7.65
C GLY A 205 -11.27 19.55 9.07
N VAL A 206 -10.71 18.68 9.92
CA VAL A 206 -11.14 18.53 11.32
C VAL A 206 -10.91 19.80 12.11
N ILE A 207 -9.73 20.41 12.02
CA ILE A 207 -9.41 21.64 12.76
C ILE A 207 -10.07 22.89 12.16
N SER A 208 -10.59 22.81 10.94
CA SER A 208 -11.27 23.91 10.24
C SER A 208 -12.80 23.87 10.40
N SER A 209 -13.36 22.80 11.00
CA SER A 209 -14.78 22.56 11.14
C SER A 209 -15.15 22.30 12.60
N ALA A 210 -15.97 23.17 13.19
CA ALA A 210 -16.45 22.97 14.56
C ALA A 210 -17.19 21.63 14.74
N ARG A 211 -17.94 21.19 13.72
CA ARG A 211 -18.67 19.92 13.73
C ARG A 211 -17.72 18.72 13.76
N GLU A 212 -16.64 18.77 12.98
CA GLU A 212 -15.67 17.67 12.89
C GLU A 212 -14.75 17.67 14.11
N LEU A 213 -14.37 18.84 14.62
CA LEU A 213 -13.49 18.97 15.79
C LEU A 213 -14.07 18.28 17.04
N VAL A 214 -15.41 18.31 17.20
CA VAL A 214 -16.11 17.65 18.33
C VAL A 214 -15.85 16.14 18.37
N SER A 215 -15.57 15.50 17.25
CA SER A 215 -15.24 14.06 17.21
C SER A 215 -14.03 13.70 18.07
N LEU A 216 -13.13 14.65 18.31
CA LEU A 216 -11.93 14.43 19.13
C LEU A 216 -12.26 14.29 20.64
N ALA A 217 -13.48 14.64 21.07
CA ALA A 217 -13.94 14.36 22.43
C ALA A 217 -13.87 12.86 22.78
N ALA A 218 -14.09 11.99 21.79
CA ALA A 218 -13.96 10.53 21.94
C ALA A 218 -12.53 10.10 22.37
N PHE A 219 -11.52 10.92 22.08
CA PHE A 219 -10.12 10.71 22.45
C PHE A 219 -9.70 11.55 23.67
N GLY A 220 -10.67 12.16 24.37
CA GLY A 220 -10.44 12.95 25.56
C GLY A 220 -9.93 14.36 25.29
N ALA A 221 -10.02 14.88 24.06
CA ALA A 221 -9.71 16.27 23.78
C ALA A 221 -10.70 17.22 24.53
N PRO A 222 -10.25 18.41 24.95
CA PRO A 222 -11.07 19.35 25.70
C PRO A 222 -12.05 20.14 24.80
N VAL A 223 -12.82 19.43 23.98
CA VAL A 223 -13.76 19.97 23.00
C VAL A 223 -15.17 19.45 23.22
N HIS A 224 -16.15 20.29 23.00
CA HIS A 224 -17.60 19.99 22.99
C HIS A 224 -18.32 20.93 22.05
N SER A 225 -19.63 20.73 21.81
CA SER A 225 -20.40 21.46 20.82
C SER A 225 -20.40 22.99 21.05
N GLU A 226 -20.33 23.45 22.30
CA GLU A 226 -20.38 24.88 22.64
C GLU A 226 -19.05 25.62 22.48
N ASN A 227 -17.90 24.90 22.70
CA ASN A 227 -16.59 25.54 22.61
C ASN A 227 -15.87 25.28 21.24
N ALA A 228 -16.32 24.32 20.44
CA ALA A 228 -15.66 23.91 19.22
C ALA A 228 -15.41 25.08 18.24
N ALA A 229 -16.37 26.00 18.06
CA ALA A 229 -16.18 27.13 17.16
C ALA A 229 -15.07 28.11 17.64
N ALA A 230 -14.94 28.28 18.96
CA ALA A 230 -13.85 29.08 19.53
C ALA A 230 -12.48 28.34 19.41
N LEU A 231 -12.48 27.04 19.62
CA LEU A 231 -11.25 26.23 19.43
C LEU A 231 -10.78 26.19 17.97
N VAL A 232 -11.69 26.18 16.99
CA VAL A 232 -11.30 26.32 15.56
C VAL A 232 -10.56 27.66 15.34
N ARG A 233 -11.05 28.77 15.92
CA ARG A 233 -10.34 30.06 15.82
C ARG A 233 -9.00 30.03 16.55
N TRP A 234 -8.98 29.47 17.77
CA TRP A 234 -7.74 29.27 18.52
C TRP A 234 -6.68 28.53 17.71
N LEU A 235 -7.02 27.37 17.15
CA LEU A 235 -6.08 26.55 16.39
C LEU A 235 -5.59 27.25 15.13
N ALA A 236 -6.44 27.98 14.43
CA ALA A 236 -6.04 28.75 13.25
C ALA A 236 -5.08 29.90 13.59
N GLU A 237 -5.38 30.67 14.65
CA GLU A 237 -4.50 31.76 15.08
C GLU A 237 -3.21 31.24 15.75
N PHE A 238 -3.29 30.11 16.48
CA PHE A 238 -2.13 29.42 17.05
C PHE A 238 -1.16 28.96 15.96
N GLU A 239 -1.64 28.34 14.89
CA GLU A 239 -0.81 27.92 13.77
C GLU A 239 -0.13 29.12 13.09
N ALA A 240 -0.85 30.21 12.89
CA ALA A 240 -0.31 31.43 12.31
C ALA A 240 0.77 32.07 13.20
N ALA A 241 0.66 31.93 14.52
CA ALA A 241 1.65 32.43 15.46
C ALA A 241 2.90 31.54 15.58
N ASN A 242 2.81 30.26 15.12
CA ASN A 242 3.86 29.25 15.19
C ASN A 242 4.30 28.77 13.79
N PRO A 243 4.79 29.65 12.90
CA PRO A 243 5.13 29.28 11.51
C PRO A 243 6.34 28.34 11.42
N THR A 244 7.11 28.18 12.47
CA THR A 244 8.28 27.30 12.57
C THR A 244 7.92 25.89 13.08
N THR A 245 6.63 25.60 13.27
CA THR A 245 6.18 24.26 13.64
C THR A 245 6.74 23.21 12.68
N ALA A 246 7.38 22.18 13.23
CA ALA A 246 8.03 21.13 12.45
C ALA A 246 7.05 20.51 11.43
N THR A 247 7.48 20.46 10.17
CA THR A 247 6.71 19.84 9.10
C THR A 247 7.35 18.53 8.70
N ALA A 248 6.58 17.44 8.69
CA ALA A 248 7.02 16.14 8.21
C ALA A 248 6.36 15.80 6.88
N THR A 249 7.10 15.10 6.03
CA THR A 249 6.55 14.52 4.82
C THR A 249 5.97 13.15 5.13
N VAL A 250 4.74 12.90 4.65
CA VAL A 250 4.04 11.64 4.89
C VAL A 250 3.60 10.98 3.58
N SER A 251 3.47 9.67 3.62
CA SER A 251 2.83 8.89 2.56
C SER A 251 1.72 8.03 3.15
N THR A 252 0.64 7.84 2.39
CA THR A 252 -0.50 7.00 2.78
C THR A 252 -0.37 5.55 2.29
N ARG A 253 0.78 5.18 1.70
CA ARG A 253 1.01 3.84 1.16
C ARG A 253 2.44 3.37 1.39
N CYS A 254 2.60 2.06 1.51
CA CYS A 254 3.89 1.37 1.47
C CYS A 254 4.48 1.33 0.05
N GLY A 255 5.66 0.72 -0.09
CA GLY A 255 6.35 0.51 -1.35
C GLY A 255 7.14 1.73 -1.82
N TRP A 256 7.42 1.76 -3.11
CA TRP A 256 8.17 2.85 -3.74
C TRP A 256 7.41 4.17 -3.66
N GLN A 257 8.14 5.21 -3.30
CA GLN A 257 7.61 6.56 -3.29
C GLN A 257 7.94 7.24 -4.62
N HIS A 258 6.91 7.74 -5.32
CA HIS A 258 7.07 8.29 -6.67
C HIS A 258 8.09 9.43 -6.72
N GLY A 259 8.93 9.39 -7.75
CA GLY A 259 9.94 10.42 -7.99
C GLY A 259 11.17 10.32 -7.11
N THR A 260 11.22 9.34 -6.21
CA THR A 260 12.34 9.08 -5.32
C THR A 260 12.79 7.62 -5.42
N ARG A 261 13.89 7.28 -4.73
CA ARG A 261 14.30 5.88 -4.53
C ARG A 261 13.89 5.36 -3.15
N ASP A 262 13.00 6.07 -2.49
CA ASP A 262 12.56 5.74 -1.15
C ASP A 262 11.53 4.62 -1.16
N TYR A 263 11.60 3.76 -0.16
CA TYR A 263 10.68 2.66 0.02
C TYR A 263 10.15 2.63 1.46
N LEU A 264 8.83 2.56 1.62
CA LEU A 264 8.18 2.42 2.92
C LEU A 264 7.75 0.98 3.17
N LEU A 265 8.22 0.41 4.27
CA LEU A 265 7.88 -0.95 4.72
C LEU A 265 7.28 -0.89 6.13
N GLY A 266 5.95 -0.80 6.22
CA GLY A 266 5.33 -0.48 7.51
C GLY A 266 5.86 0.85 8.06
N GLY A 267 6.29 0.85 9.32
CA GLY A 267 6.90 2.04 9.93
C GLY A 267 8.38 2.30 9.55
N LEU A 268 8.97 1.46 8.69
CA LEU A 268 10.38 1.59 8.29
C LEU A 268 10.51 2.36 6.97
N HIS A 269 11.22 3.47 6.98
CA HIS A 269 11.67 4.18 5.80
C HIS A 269 13.05 3.66 5.36
N VAL A 270 13.14 3.12 4.16
CA VAL A 270 14.37 2.64 3.53
C VAL A 270 14.67 3.57 2.36
N ALA A 271 15.74 4.34 2.46
CA ALA A 271 16.08 5.38 1.51
C ALA A 271 17.58 5.45 1.27
N PRO A 272 18.03 6.07 0.16
CA PRO A 272 19.43 6.44 -0.04
C PRO A 272 19.96 7.34 1.10
N GLU A 273 21.27 7.38 1.27
CA GLU A 273 21.90 8.26 2.26
C GLU A 273 21.57 9.73 1.96
N GLY A 274 21.18 10.47 3.00
CA GLY A 274 20.83 11.90 2.90
C GLY A 274 19.41 12.20 2.41
N ALA A 275 18.56 11.19 2.21
CA ALA A 275 17.15 11.42 1.88
C ALA A 275 16.38 11.98 3.08
N GLU A 276 15.45 12.90 2.82
CA GLU A 276 14.54 13.42 3.83
C GLU A 276 13.61 12.34 4.37
N PRO A 277 13.36 12.30 5.71
CA PRO A 277 12.48 11.30 6.28
C PRO A 277 11.04 11.37 5.73
N VAL A 278 10.47 10.22 5.36
CA VAL A 278 9.07 10.08 5.00
C VAL A 278 8.41 9.15 6.00
N GLU A 279 7.33 9.62 6.64
CA GLU A 279 6.57 8.82 7.60
C GLU A 279 5.37 8.18 6.90
N LEU A 280 5.02 6.96 7.30
CA LEU A 280 3.78 6.33 6.85
C LEU A 280 2.61 6.82 7.70
N PHE A 281 1.51 7.22 7.04
CA PHE A 281 0.32 7.74 7.68
C PHE A 281 -0.92 6.92 7.30
N THR A 282 -1.73 6.55 8.29
CA THR A 282 -2.87 5.65 8.13
C THR A 282 -4.23 6.35 8.04
N ASP A 283 -4.25 7.67 8.09
CA ASP A 283 -5.48 8.50 8.09
C ASP A 283 -6.53 8.02 9.10
N ASP A 284 -6.07 7.65 10.31
CA ASP A 284 -6.90 7.13 11.40
C ASP A 284 -7.71 5.85 11.08
N ASP A 285 -7.25 5.02 10.13
CA ASP A 285 -7.80 3.70 9.88
C ASP A 285 -7.17 2.66 10.84
N PRO A 286 -7.87 2.25 11.95
CA PRO A 286 -7.30 1.32 12.92
C PRO A 286 -7.01 -0.06 12.33
N GLY A 287 -7.80 -0.48 11.33
CA GLY A 287 -7.58 -1.75 10.64
C GLY A 287 -6.29 -1.73 9.84
N LEU A 288 -6.05 -0.63 9.13
CA LEU A 288 -4.81 -0.43 8.38
C LEU A 288 -3.61 -0.28 9.32
N GLU A 289 -3.76 0.44 10.43
CA GLU A 289 -2.69 0.55 11.44
C GLU A 289 -2.30 -0.82 12.01
N GLN A 290 -3.28 -1.68 12.31
CA GLN A 290 -3.04 -3.06 12.74
C GLN A 290 -2.25 -3.86 11.70
N VAL A 291 -2.60 -3.73 10.42
CA VAL A 291 -1.90 -4.35 9.29
C VAL A 291 -0.45 -3.88 9.23
N LEU A 292 -0.22 -2.57 9.29
CA LEU A 292 1.11 -1.98 9.15
C LEU A 292 2.04 -2.31 10.32
N ARG A 293 1.49 -2.46 11.52
CA ARG A 293 2.24 -2.92 12.70
C ARG A 293 2.74 -4.37 12.60
N SER A 294 2.25 -5.16 11.64
CA SER A 294 2.72 -6.53 11.43
C SER A 294 4.07 -6.62 10.72
N PHE A 295 4.52 -5.54 10.06
CA PHE A 295 5.80 -5.50 9.32
C PHE A 295 7.00 -5.25 10.24
N VAL A 296 7.14 -6.10 11.24
CA VAL A 296 8.22 -6.10 12.23
C VAL A 296 9.14 -7.31 12.05
N THR A 297 10.28 -7.32 12.73
CA THR A 297 11.22 -8.44 12.70
C THR A 297 11.19 -9.21 14.02
N SER A 298 11.41 -10.52 13.94
CA SER A 298 11.70 -11.38 15.08
C SER A 298 12.81 -12.36 14.74
N GLY A 299 13.53 -12.84 15.75
CA GLY A 299 14.64 -13.76 15.55
C GLY A 299 15.81 -13.14 14.78
N THR A 300 16.40 -13.91 13.87
CA THR A 300 17.56 -13.47 13.09
C THR A 300 17.43 -13.82 11.60
N PHE A 301 18.11 -13.06 10.73
CA PHE A 301 18.16 -13.38 9.31
C PHE A 301 18.82 -14.74 9.04
N ALA A 302 19.86 -15.10 9.78
CA ALA A 302 20.47 -16.43 9.70
C ALA A 302 19.49 -17.54 10.13
N GLY A 303 18.66 -17.29 11.16
CA GLY A 303 17.58 -18.18 11.57
C GLY A 303 16.58 -18.40 10.44
N TRP A 304 16.08 -17.32 9.84
CA TRP A 304 15.15 -17.38 8.72
C TRP A 304 15.76 -18.14 7.51
N LYS A 305 17.04 -17.90 7.18
CA LYS A 305 17.73 -18.65 6.10
C LYS A 305 17.78 -20.16 6.36
N ARG A 306 17.97 -20.59 7.62
CA ARG A 306 17.91 -22.00 7.99
C ARG A 306 16.52 -22.59 7.81
N VAL A 307 15.48 -21.84 8.20
CA VAL A 307 14.08 -22.25 7.99
C VAL A 307 13.77 -22.45 6.51
N PHE A 308 14.17 -21.52 5.65
CA PHE A 308 14.02 -21.66 4.19
C PHE A 308 14.82 -22.84 3.65
N ALA A 309 16.06 -23.03 4.08
CA ALA A 309 16.91 -24.13 3.60
C ALA A 309 16.32 -25.52 3.91
N ALA A 310 15.57 -25.66 5.01
CA ALA A 310 14.90 -26.91 5.39
C ALA A 310 13.73 -27.29 4.47
N VAL A 311 13.24 -26.38 3.62
CA VAL A 311 12.16 -26.61 2.65
C VAL A 311 12.56 -26.25 1.22
N ALA A 312 13.86 -26.07 0.96
CA ALA A 312 14.39 -25.72 -0.37
C ALA A 312 14.30 -26.87 -1.40
N ASP A 313 13.94 -28.06 -0.98
CA ASP A 313 13.60 -29.21 -1.82
C ASP A 313 12.11 -29.26 -2.22
N GLN A 314 11.26 -28.39 -1.64
CA GLN A 314 9.81 -28.32 -1.87
C GLN A 314 9.47 -27.22 -2.87
N PRO A 315 9.12 -27.55 -4.14
CA PRO A 315 8.95 -26.54 -5.18
C PRO A 315 7.86 -25.52 -4.86
N VAL A 316 6.75 -25.93 -4.23
CA VAL A 316 5.64 -25.03 -3.85
C VAL A 316 6.11 -24.00 -2.80
N ALA A 317 6.86 -24.43 -1.77
CA ALA A 317 7.40 -23.54 -0.75
C ALA A 317 8.37 -22.51 -1.36
N VAL A 318 9.25 -22.95 -2.25
CA VAL A 318 10.21 -22.08 -2.94
C VAL A 318 9.50 -21.06 -3.83
N ILE A 319 8.50 -21.50 -4.62
CA ILE A 319 7.70 -20.63 -5.49
C ILE A 319 7.01 -19.54 -4.68
N MET A 320 6.45 -19.87 -3.53
CA MET A 320 5.76 -18.91 -2.68
C MET A 320 6.71 -17.84 -2.15
N VAL A 321 7.93 -18.17 -1.80
CA VAL A 321 8.97 -17.20 -1.41
C VAL A 321 9.38 -16.32 -2.60
N TYR A 322 9.62 -16.92 -3.77
CA TYR A 322 9.98 -16.14 -4.96
C TYR A 322 8.87 -15.14 -5.32
N ALA A 323 7.63 -15.62 -5.40
CA ALA A 323 6.49 -14.79 -5.72
C ALA A 323 6.29 -13.66 -4.70
N SER A 324 6.48 -13.95 -3.40
CA SER A 324 6.45 -12.96 -2.33
C SER A 324 7.46 -11.84 -2.54
N CYS A 325 8.65 -12.16 -3.03
CA CYS A 325 9.74 -11.22 -3.27
C CYS A 325 9.61 -10.43 -4.59
N VAL A 326 8.66 -10.78 -5.47
CA VAL A 326 8.45 -10.03 -6.74
C VAL A 326 7.80 -8.67 -6.52
N ALA A 327 6.95 -8.50 -5.52
CA ALA A 327 6.15 -7.28 -5.34
C ALA A 327 6.96 -5.97 -5.42
N PRO A 328 8.11 -5.79 -4.73
CA PRO A 328 8.93 -4.60 -4.85
C PRO A 328 9.66 -4.48 -6.21
N LEU A 329 9.73 -5.56 -6.98
CA LEU A 329 10.36 -5.56 -8.30
C LEU A 329 9.43 -5.12 -9.41
N LEU A 330 8.10 -5.24 -9.24
CA LEU A 330 7.12 -4.97 -10.31
C LEU A 330 7.31 -3.61 -10.96
N GLU A 331 7.48 -2.56 -10.15
CA GLU A 331 7.67 -1.19 -10.65
C GLU A 331 9.03 -1.02 -11.36
N ILE A 332 10.09 -1.61 -10.80
CA ILE A 332 11.42 -1.57 -11.40
C ILE A 332 11.43 -2.28 -12.75
N LEU A 333 10.78 -3.43 -12.86
CA LEU A 333 10.76 -4.27 -14.06
C LEU A 333 9.73 -3.82 -15.10
N GLY A 334 8.77 -2.95 -14.73
CA GLY A 334 7.59 -2.67 -15.54
C GLY A 334 6.72 -3.91 -15.72
N ALA A 335 6.72 -4.81 -14.73
CA ALA A 335 5.96 -6.05 -14.76
C ALA A 335 4.55 -5.83 -14.20
N PRO A 336 3.52 -6.52 -14.73
CA PRO A 336 2.16 -6.37 -14.23
C PRO A 336 1.94 -7.16 -12.94
N ASN A 337 0.88 -6.78 -12.21
CA ASN A 337 0.39 -7.53 -11.07
C ASN A 337 -0.10 -8.91 -11.47
N PHE A 338 -0.01 -9.86 -10.55
CA PHE A 338 -0.53 -11.21 -10.73
C PHE A 338 -0.83 -11.91 -9.40
N LEU A 339 -1.48 -13.06 -9.50
CA LEU A 339 -1.77 -13.92 -8.37
C LEU A 339 -0.97 -15.24 -8.50
N VAL A 340 -0.51 -15.77 -7.36
CA VAL A 340 -0.06 -17.15 -7.25
C VAL A 340 -1.02 -17.88 -6.33
N ASP A 341 -1.66 -18.93 -6.83
CA ASP A 341 -2.78 -19.62 -6.18
C ASP A 341 -2.43 -21.08 -5.88
N VAL A 342 -2.08 -21.35 -4.62
CA VAL A 342 -1.79 -22.71 -4.14
C VAL A 342 -3.09 -23.40 -3.76
N HIS A 343 -3.50 -24.40 -4.52
CA HIS A 343 -4.76 -25.09 -4.30
C HIS A 343 -4.60 -26.62 -4.26
N GLY A 344 -5.59 -27.29 -3.67
CA GLY A 344 -5.60 -28.75 -3.51
C GLY A 344 -6.20 -29.20 -2.18
N VAL A 345 -6.03 -30.49 -1.87
CA VAL A 345 -6.64 -31.14 -0.71
C VAL A 345 -6.25 -30.44 0.61
N SER A 346 -7.22 -30.36 1.54
CA SER A 346 -7.01 -29.76 2.86
C SER A 346 -6.02 -30.57 3.71
N GLY A 347 -5.37 -29.90 4.67
CA GLY A 347 -4.45 -30.53 5.62
C GLY A 347 -3.03 -30.78 5.12
N HIS A 348 -2.64 -30.37 3.90
CA HIS A 348 -1.33 -30.62 3.30
C HIS A 348 -0.32 -29.44 3.43
N GLY A 349 -0.56 -28.47 4.33
CA GLY A 349 0.41 -27.41 4.62
C GLY A 349 0.31 -26.16 3.71
N LYS A 350 -0.80 -25.93 2.98
CA LYS A 350 -0.99 -24.73 2.15
C LYS A 350 -0.86 -23.43 2.96
N THR A 351 -1.57 -23.32 4.08
CA THR A 351 -1.46 -22.16 4.99
C THR A 351 -0.05 -22.05 5.57
N THR A 352 0.66 -23.17 5.78
CA THR A 352 2.04 -23.13 6.30
C THR A 352 3.02 -22.53 5.30
N VAL A 353 2.90 -22.86 4.00
CA VAL A 353 3.74 -22.20 2.98
C VAL A 353 3.33 -20.76 2.71
N LEU A 354 2.06 -20.40 2.91
CA LEU A 354 1.62 -19.01 2.90
C LEU A 354 2.26 -18.22 4.05
N ARG A 355 2.33 -18.82 5.26
CA ARG A 355 3.04 -18.24 6.40
C ARG A 355 4.52 -18.06 6.13
N LEU A 356 5.17 -19.01 5.44
CA LEU A 356 6.56 -18.84 5.00
C LEU A 356 6.70 -17.61 4.09
N ALA A 357 5.83 -17.44 3.11
CA ALA A 357 5.85 -16.29 2.21
C ALA A 357 5.58 -14.96 2.95
N ALA A 358 4.65 -14.95 3.91
CA ALA A 358 4.36 -13.79 4.74
C ALA A 358 5.52 -13.44 5.69
N SER A 359 6.24 -14.47 6.21
CA SER A 359 7.39 -14.29 7.11
C SER A 359 8.58 -13.57 6.46
N VAL A 360 8.63 -13.50 5.15
CA VAL A 360 9.60 -12.65 4.41
C VAL A 360 9.52 -11.20 4.89
N TRP A 361 8.30 -10.70 5.15
CA TRP A 361 7.99 -9.30 5.34
C TRP A 361 7.67 -8.92 6.78
N GLY A 362 7.03 -9.80 7.55
CA GLY A 362 6.59 -9.51 8.91
C GLY A 362 5.99 -10.72 9.61
N GLN A 363 5.19 -10.46 10.65
CA GLN A 363 4.57 -11.47 11.50
C GLN A 363 3.57 -12.34 10.70
N PRO A 364 3.85 -13.66 10.49
CA PRO A 364 3.11 -14.51 9.57
C PRO A 364 1.86 -15.12 10.23
N GLU A 365 0.99 -14.29 10.79
CA GLU A 365 -0.22 -14.69 11.52
C GLU A 365 -1.48 -14.11 10.87
N ASP A 366 -2.60 -14.78 11.11
CA ASP A 366 -3.93 -14.35 10.68
C ASP A 366 -4.29 -13.00 11.31
N GLY A 367 -4.81 -12.08 10.51
CA GLY A 367 -5.09 -10.71 10.94
C GLY A 367 -3.84 -9.83 11.14
N ARG A 368 -2.66 -10.32 10.75
CA ARG A 368 -1.38 -9.61 10.69
C ARG A 368 -0.92 -9.51 9.23
N ALA A 369 0.11 -10.26 8.83
CA ALA A 369 0.57 -10.29 7.44
C ALA A 369 -0.24 -11.26 6.55
N ILE A 370 -1.23 -11.95 7.09
CA ILE A 370 -2.16 -12.85 6.38
C ILE A 370 -3.58 -12.36 6.56
N TYR A 371 -4.31 -12.27 5.46
CA TYR A 371 -5.71 -11.82 5.39
C TYR A 371 -6.59 -12.95 4.88
N SER A 372 -7.91 -12.79 4.98
CA SER A 372 -8.87 -13.78 4.51
C SER A 372 -9.58 -13.31 3.25
N TRP A 373 -9.83 -14.23 2.31
CA TRP A 373 -10.72 -14.01 1.18
C TRP A 373 -12.17 -13.66 1.58
N ALA A 374 -12.57 -14.01 2.81
CA ALA A 374 -13.88 -13.64 3.36
C ALA A 374 -14.02 -12.14 3.70
N SER A 375 -12.94 -11.35 3.56
CA SER A 375 -12.98 -9.89 3.69
C SER A 375 -13.84 -9.24 2.59
N THR A 376 -14.46 -8.09 2.90
CA THR A 376 -15.22 -7.36 1.89
C THR A 376 -14.33 -6.87 0.75
N PRO A 377 -14.80 -6.78 -0.50
CA PRO A 377 -14.01 -6.26 -1.63
C PRO A 377 -13.42 -4.87 -1.37
N THR A 378 -14.14 -4.02 -0.64
CA THR A 378 -13.65 -2.67 -0.28
C THR A 378 -12.50 -2.74 0.73
N ALA A 379 -12.55 -3.65 1.70
CA ALA A 379 -11.45 -3.86 2.64
C ALA A 379 -10.19 -4.38 1.90
N VAL A 380 -10.37 -5.36 1.01
CA VAL A 380 -9.27 -5.86 0.17
C VAL A 380 -8.68 -4.74 -0.69
N GLU A 381 -9.50 -3.92 -1.36
CA GLU A 381 -9.04 -2.78 -2.17
C GLU A 381 -8.22 -1.77 -1.36
N ARG A 382 -8.66 -1.43 -0.13
CA ARG A 382 -7.91 -0.54 0.77
C ARG A 382 -6.58 -1.14 1.19
N THR A 383 -6.58 -2.42 1.55
CA THR A 383 -5.35 -3.15 1.91
C THR A 383 -4.36 -3.18 0.75
N LEU A 384 -4.83 -3.48 -0.47
CA LEU A 384 -3.99 -3.47 -1.69
C LEU A 384 -3.37 -2.10 -1.96
N GLY A 385 -4.16 -1.02 -1.79
CA GLY A 385 -3.67 0.34 -1.97
C GLY A 385 -2.61 0.74 -0.95
N ALA A 386 -2.83 0.40 0.31
CA ALA A 386 -1.91 0.71 1.40
C ALA A 386 -0.62 -0.11 1.35
N LEU A 387 -0.71 -1.38 0.91
CA LEU A 387 0.42 -2.31 0.79
C LEU A 387 1.03 -2.32 -0.63
N SER A 388 0.84 -1.27 -1.42
CA SER A 388 1.48 -1.18 -2.75
C SER A 388 2.99 -1.41 -2.64
N GLY A 389 3.55 -2.24 -3.53
CA GLY A 389 4.95 -2.68 -3.49
C GLY A 389 5.22 -3.87 -2.57
N LEU A 390 4.27 -4.30 -1.75
CA LEU A 390 4.35 -5.47 -0.88
C LEU A 390 3.44 -6.60 -1.39
N PRO A 391 3.77 -7.88 -1.11
CA PRO A 391 2.82 -8.96 -1.39
C PRO A 391 1.64 -8.92 -0.42
N VAL A 392 0.48 -9.38 -0.90
CA VAL A 392 -0.71 -9.56 -0.07
C VAL A 392 -1.05 -11.04 -0.01
N CYS A 393 -1.05 -11.61 1.20
CA CYS A 393 -1.35 -13.01 1.45
C CYS A 393 -2.83 -13.18 1.82
N LEU A 394 -3.59 -13.92 0.99
CA LEU A 394 -5.01 -14.18 1.17
C LEU A 394 -5.25 -15.68 1.39
N ASP A 395 -5.67 -16.06 2.60
CA ASP A 395 -5.91 -17.47 2.94
C ASP A 395 -7.36 -17.89 2.72
N GLU A 396 -7.54 -19.16 2.37
CA GLU A 396 -8.80 -19.91 2.33
C GLU A 396 -9.90 -19.32 1.44
N SER A 397 -9.69 -19.33 0.12
CA SER A 397 -10.70 -18.92 -0.87
C SER A 397 -12.03 -19.71 -0.78
N ASN A 398 -12.00 -20.93 -0.26
CA ASN A 398 -13.17 -21.79 -0.05
C ASN A 398 -14.08 -21.37 1.12
N ARG A 399 -13.61 -20.53 2.05
CA ARG A 399 -14.46 -19.94 3.11
C ARG A 399 -15.46 -18.92 2.60
N VAL A 400 -15.26 -18.40 1.39
CA VAL A 400 -16.23 -17.49 0.78
C VAL A 400 -17.50 -18.27 0.44
N PRO A 401 -18.68 -17.85 0.94
CA PRO A 401 -19.95 -18.52 0.63
C PRO A 401 -20.18 -18.64 -0.88
N LEU A 402 -20.84 -19.72 -1.32
CA LEU A 402 -21.09 -19.98 -2.74
C LEU A 402 -21.71 -18.80 -3.49
N ARG A 403 -22.67 -18.11 -2.85
CA ARG A 403 -23.34 -16.92 -3.42
C ARG A 403 -22.38 -15.73 -3.65
N ASP A 404 -21.28 -15.66 -2.87
CA ASP A 404 -20.33 -14.55 -2.89
C ASP A 404 -19.06 -14.88 -3.70
N ARG A 405 -18.91 -16.11 -4.20
CA ARG A 405 -17.77 -16.54 -5.04
C ARG A 405 -17.52 -15.67 -6.29
N PRO A 406 -18.55 -15.12 -6.97
CA PRO A 406 -18.31 -14.15 -8.06
C PRO A 406 -17.49 -12.93 -7.63
N GLN A 407 -17.48 -12.59 -6.32
CA GLN A 407 -16.64 -11.52 -5.78
C GLN A 407 -15.15 -11.87 -5.83
N ILE A 408 -14.78 -13.15 -5.68
CA ILE A 408 -13.39 -13.61 -5.81
C ILE A 408 -12.89 -13.28 -7.22
N ALA A 409 -13.67 -13.63 -8.26
CA ALA A 409 -13.33 -13.35 -9.65
C ALA A 409 -13.15 -11.85 -9.91
N SER A 410 -14.10 -11.03 -9.42
CA SER A 410 -14.02 -9.57 -9.58
C SER A 410 -12.85 -8.96 -8.84
N THR A 411 -12.50 -9.50 -7.67
CA THR A 411 -11.33 -9.08 -6.88
C THR A 411 -10.04 -9.48 -7.58
N ALA A 412 -9.94 -10.71 -8.09
CA ALA A 412 -8.80 -11.18 -8.86
C ALA A 412 -8.59 -10.36 -10.15
N TYR A 413 -9.67 -9.95 -10.81
CA TYR A 413 -9.61 -9.03 -11.96
C TYR A 413 -9.06 -7.65 -11.55
N MET A 414 -9.55 -7.09 -10.45
CA MET A 414 -9.07 -5.82 -9.89
C MET A 414 -7.57 -5.90 -9.55
N ILE A 415 -7.13 -6.98 -8.90
CA ILE A 415 -5.72 -7.21 -8.57
C ILE A 415 -4.87 -7.19 -9.83
N GLY A 416 -5.25 -7.97 -10.84
CA GLY A 416 -4.49 -8.05 -12.07
C GLY A 416 -4.46 -6.75 -12.89
N ASN A 417 -5.43 -5.86 -12.71
CA ASN A 417 -5.46 -4.54 -13.35
C ASN A 417 -4.66 -3.48 -12.57
N GLY A 418 -4.28 -3.74 -11.31
CA GLY A 418 -3.52 -2.79 -10.49
C GLY A 418 -4.30 -1.55 -10.08
N SER A 419 -5.63 -1.57 -10.19
CA SER A 419 -6.45 -0.40 -9.86
C SER A 419 -7.81 -0.80 -9.28
N GLY A 420 -8.23 -0.04 -8.26
CA GLY A 420 -9.53 -0.19 -7.62
C GLY A 420 -10.72 0.25 -8.50
N LYS A 421 -11.92 0.08 -7.97
CA LYS A 421 -13.15 0.49 -8.65
C LYS A 421 -13.28 2.01 -8.70
N GLY A 422 -13.66 2.57 -9.87
CA GLY A 422 -14.03 3.97 -9.98
C GLY A 422 -15.31 4.25 -9.16
N ARG A 423 -15.29 5.34 -8.38
CA ARG A 423 -16.45 5.80 -7.59
C ARG A 423 -16.75 7.25 -7.93
N GLY A 424 -18.04 7.55 -8.11
CA GLY A 424 -18.51 8.92 -8.21
C GLY A 424 -18.70 9.55 -6.83
N THR A 425 -18.52 10.86 -6.72
CA THR A 425 -18.87 11.67 -5.56
C THR A 425 -19.78 12.81 -6.02
N LEU A 426 -20.40 13.52 -5.09
CA LEU A 426 -21.19 14.70 -5.41
C LEU A 426 -20.39 15.84 -6.10
N ARG A 427 -19.06 15.77 -6.03
CA ARG A 427 -18.14 16.78 -6.61
C ARG A 427 -17.35 16.24 -7.82
N GLY A 428 -17.69 15.03 -8.35
CA GLY A 428 -16.98 14.42 -9.47
C GLY A 428 -16.56 12.99 -9.20
N SER A 429 -15.49 12.51 -9.86
CA SER A 429 -14.95 11.17 -9.66
C SER A 429 -13.93 11.15 -8.52
N GLN A 430 -14.02 10.14 -7.66
CA GLN A 430 -12.98 9.87 -6.66
C GLN A 430 -11.71 9.34 -7.37
N ARG A 431 -10.52 9.75 -6.90
CA ARG A 431 -9.27 9.17 -7.36
C ARG A 431 -9.29 7.65 -7.15
N ARG A 432 -8.95 6.89 -8.19
CA ARG A 432 -8.84 5.43 -8.09
C ARG A 432 -7.64 5.07 -7.24
N VAL A 433 -7.80 4.03 -6.43
CA VAL A 433 -6.67 3.41 -5.73
C VAL A 433 -5.84 2.66 -6.77
N GLU A 434 -4.56 2.98 -6.88
CA GLU A 434 -3.61 2.30 -7.75
C GLU A 434 -2.58 1.57 -6.89
N PHE A 435 -2.19 0.37 -7.31
CA PHE A 435 -1.27 -0.47 -6.55
C PHE A 435 -0.47 -1.41 -7.44
N HIS A 436 0.74 -1.72 -7.00
CA HIS A 436 1.61 -2.75 -7.56
C HIS A 436 1.78 -3.85 -6.50
N THR A 437 1.35 -5.07 -6.80
CA THR A 437 1.40 -6.17 -5.83
C THR A 437 1.41 -7.53 -6.49
N VAL A 438 1.89 -8.52 -5.76
CA VAL A 438 1.64 -9.94 -6.02
C VAL A 438 0.75 -10.47 -4.92
N VAL A 439 -0.37 -11.08 -5.30
CA VAL A 439 -1.25 -11.73 -4.32
C VAL A 439 -0.92 -13.21 -4.25
N LEU A 440 -0.67 -13.68 -3.04
CA LEU A 440 -0.45 -15.08 -2.72
C LEU A 440 -1.73 -15.63 -2.10
N SER A 441 -2.28 -16.65 -2.72
CA SER A 441 -3.57 -17.22 -2.35
C SER A 441 -3.48 -18.68 -2.01
N THR A 442 -4.34 -19.13 -1.10
CA THR A 442 -4.56 -20.55 -0.85
C THR A 442 -6.03 -20.91 -0.91
N GLY A 443 -6.33 -22.16 -1.30
CA GLY A 443 -7.69 -22.67 -1.38
C GLY A 443 -7.75 -24.18 -1.62
N GLU A 444 -8.95 -24.74 -1.64
CA GLU A 444 -9.16 -26.14 -2.05
C GLU A 444 -9.32 -26.26 -3.57
N ALA A 445 -9.95 -25.25 -4.17
CA ALA A 445 -10.11 -25.13 -5.61
C ALA A 445 -9.35 -23.90 -6.14
N SER A 446 -8.86 -23.97 -7.37
CA SER A 446 -8.18 -22.83 -7.97
C SER A 446 -9.10 -21.62 -8.12
N ILE A 447 -8.58 -20.43 -7.88
CA ILE A 447 -9.26 -19.15 -8.15
C ILE A 447 -9.76 -19.10 -9.60
N ALA A 448 -8.99 -19.66 -10.53
CA ALA A 448 -9.34 -19.76 -11.94
C ALA A 448 -10.65 -20.57 -12.18
N SER A 449 -11.06 -21.44 -11.25
CA SER A 449 -12.30 -22.21 -11.34
C SER A 449 -13.54 -21.41 -10.96
N TYR A 450 -13.40 -20.28 -10.27
CA TYR A 450 -14.52 -19.42 -9.86
C TYR A 450 -14.95 -18.43 -10.95
N THR A 451 -14.28 -18.44 -12.10
CA THR A 451 -14.57 -17.51 -13.19
C THR A 451 -14.38 -18.17 -14.56
N GLU A 452 -15.15 -17.71 -15.50
CA GLU A 452 -14.98 -18.04 -16.90
C GLU A 452 -14.19 -16.96 -17.67
N ASP A 453 -13.89 -15.84 -17.02
CA ASP A 453 -13.16 -14.73 -17.63
C ASP A 453 -11.68 -15.13 -17.86
N GLU A 454 -11.29 -15.24 -19.13
CA GLU A 454 -9.91 -15.53 -19.55
C GLU A 454 -8.92 -14.45 -19.06
N GLY A 455 -9.41 -13.23 -18.87
CA GLY A 455 -8.62 -12.14 -18.34
C GLY A 455 -8.17 -12.40 -16.90
N VAL A 456 -9.02 -12.95 -16.06
CA VAL A 456 -8.69 -13.36 -14.68
C VAL A 456 -7.78 -14.58 -14.69
N ARG A 457 -8.14 -15.60 -15.45
CA ARG A 457 -7.35 -16.84 -15.59
C ARG A 457 -5.91 -16.54 -16.04
N GLY A 458 -5.75 -15.64 -17.00
CA GLY A 458 -4.45 -15.24 -17.52
C GLY A 458 -3.58 -14.42 -16.56
N ARG A 459 -4.10 -13.98 -15.40
CA ARG A 459 -3.39 -13.25 -14.36
C ARG A 459 -3.13 -14.09 -13.09
N CYS A 460 -3.52 -15.35 -13.13
CA CYS A 460 -3.33 -16.30 -12.05
C CYS A 460 -2.32 -17.37 -12.45
N VAL A 461 -1.30 -17.57 -11.64
CA VAL A 461 -0.36 -18.69 -11.73
C VAL A 461 -0.85 -19.77 -10.76
N PRO A 462 -1.55 -20.80 -11.25
CA PRO A 462 -2.03 -21.87 -10.40
C PRO A 462 -0.87 -22.80 -10.02
N VAL A 463 -0.88 -23.23 -8.77
CA VAL A 463 0.10 -24.16 -8.21
C VAL A 463 -0.66 -25.28 -7.50
N TYR A 464 -0.65 -26.47 -8.09
CA TYR A 464 -1.29 -27.65 -7.55
C TYR A 464 -0.24 -28.67 -7.11
N GLY A 465 -0.46 -29.29 -5.95
CA GLY A 465 0.42 -30.33 -5.42
C GLY A 465 0.63 -30.21 -3.91
N PRO A 466 1.28 -31.21 -3.29
CA PRO A 466 1.60 -31.17 -1.89
C PRO A 466 2.62 -30.06 -1.63
N PRO A 467 2.32 -29.07 -0.77
CA PRO A 467 3.23 -27.97 -0.50
C PRO A 467 4.49 -28.39 0.29
N LEU A 468 4.38 -29.46 1.08
CA LEU A 468 5.43 -29.98 1.96
C LEU A 468 5.43 -31.51 1.92
N GLY A 469 6.59 -32.11 2.23
CA GLY A 469 6.81 -33.55 2.11
C GLY A 469 6.24 -34.36 3.28
N SER A 470 6.04 -33.76 4.46
CA SER A 470 5.52 -34.43 5.64
C SER A 470 4.85 -33.47 6.63
N ALA A 471 4.09 -34.02 7.58
CA ALA A 471 3.48 -33.24 8.67
C ALA A 471 4.56 -32.68 9.62
N ASP A 472 5.63 -33.41 9.87
CA ASP A 472 6.73 -32.95 10.72
C ASP A 472 7.46 -31.76 10.08
N GLN A 473 7.66 -31.78 8.77
CA GLN A 473 8.23 -30.66 8.03
C GLN A 473 7.31 -29.43 8.10
N ALA A 474 5.99 -29.64 8.01
CA ALA A 474 5.01 -28.56 8.15
C ALA A 474 5.03 -27.92 9.54
N GLU A 475 5.13 -28.73 10.59
CA GLU A 475 5.22 -28.23 11.97
C GLU A 475 6.54 -27.53 12.24
N ALA A 476 7.68 -28.09 11.80
CA ALA A 476 8.98 -27.44 11.93
C ALA A 476 9.02 -26.09 11.20
N LEU A 477 8.42 -26.01 10.00
CA LEU A 477 8.29 -24.78 9.25
C LEU A 477 7.43 -23.75 9.97
N ARG A 478 6.28 -24.17 10.51
CA ARG A 478 5.36 -23.31 11.27
C ARG A 478 6.04 -22.67 12.48
N VAL A 479 6.79 -23.48 13.27
CA VAL A 479 7.55 -22.98 14.42
C VAL A 479 8.67 -22.05 13.96
N GLY A 480 9.45 -22.44 12.97
CA GLY A 480 10.59 -21.69 12.49
C GLY A 480 10.23 -20.30 11.97
N VAL A 481 9.12 -20.15 11.23
CA VAL A 481 8.65 -18.83 10.73
C VAL A 481 7.99 -17.99 11.81
N ALA A 482 7.42 -18.58 12.86
CA ALA A 482 6.87 -17.85 13.99
C ALA A 482 7.99 -17.20 14.83
N GLU A 483 9.17 -17.81 14.88
CA GLU A 483 10.32 -17.30 15.60
C GLU A 483 11.18 -16.33 14.78
N ASN A 484 11.26 -16.54 13.45
CA ASN A 484 12.15 -15.80 12.55
C ASN A 484 11.36 -15.22 11.38
N TYR A 485 11.15 -13.90 11.35
CA TYR A 485 10.43 -13.22 10.27
C TYR A 485 10.87 -11.77 10.05
N GLY A 486 10.49 -11.18 8.91
CA GLY A 486 10.66 -9.78 8.55
C GLY A 486 12.07 -9.39 8.08
N HIS A 487 13.03 -10.30 8.08
CA HIS A 487 14.42 -10.00 7.76
C HIS A 487 14.71 -9.97 6.26
N LEU A 488 14.21 -10.96 5.52
CA LEU A 488 14.51 -11.08 4.09
C LEU A 488 13.94 -9.92 3.29
N GLY A 489 12.70 -9.52 3.57
CA GLY A 489 12.07 -8.38 2.88
C GLY A 489 12.84 -7.07 3.07
N ARG A 490 13.32 -6.81 4.29
CA ARG A 490 14.17 -5.64 4.58
C ARG A 490 15.49 -5.68 3.83
N ALA A 491 16.15 -6.86 3.79
CA ALA A 491 17.39 -7.04 3.05
C ALA A 491 17.20 -6.86 1.55
N LEU A 492 16.10 -7.39 0.99
CA LEU A 492 15.74 -7.23 -0.41
C LEU A 492 15.49 -5.75 -0.75
N VAL A 493 14.67 -5.07 0.05
CA VAL A 493 14.36 -3.65 -0.18
C VAL A 493 15.62 -2.80 -0.09
N ARG A 494 16.49 -3.02 0.90
CA ARG A 494 17.77 -2.31 1.01
C ARG A 494 18.61 -2.50 -0.24
N TYR A 495 18.77 -3.75 -0.70
CA TYR A 495 19.48 -4.06 -1.94
C TYR A 495 18.91 -3.28 -3.14
N LEU A 496 17.57 -3.23 -3.28
CA LEU A 496 16.91 -2.55 -4.40
C LEU A 496 17.00 -1.02 -4.33
N VAL A 497 17.00 -0.45 -3.12
CA VAL A 497 17.18 1.00 -2.89
C VAL A 497 18.61 1.42 -3.23
N ASP A 498 19.59 0.61 -2.87
CA ASP A 498 21.01 0.87 -3.10
C ASP A 498 21.43 0.71 -4.58
N LEU A 499 20.58 0.11 -5.43
CA LEU A 499 20.83 0.02 -6.87
C LEU A 499 20.78 1.42 -7.50
N ASP A 500 21.80 1.74 -8.28
CA ASP A 500 21.79 2.87 -9.20
C ASP A 500 20.90 2.61 -10.43
N ASP A 501 20.82 3.56 -11.35
CA ASP A 501 20.01 3.43 -12.55
C ASP A 501 20.54 2.32 -13.48
N GLU A 502 21.86 2.14 -13.57
CA GLU A 502 22.48 1.05 -14.33
C GLU A 502 22.10 -0.32 -13.77
N GLY A 503 22.15 -0.48 -12.43
CA GLY A 503 21.72 -1.71 -11.76
C GLY A 503 20.25 -2.04 -12.01
N ARG A 504 19.38 -1.02 -11.98
CA ARG A 504 17.95 -1.18 -12.30
C ARG A 504 17.72 -1.53 -13.77
N ASP A 505 18.48 -0.94 -14.69
CA ASP A 505 18.43 -1.26 -16.12
C ASP A 505 18.90 -2.69 -16.41
N LYS A 506 19.92 -3.19 -15.71
CA LYS A 506 20.34 -4.60 -15.78
C LYS A 506 19.22 -5.55 -15.35
N LEU A 507 18.47 -5.22 -14.28
CA LEU A 507 17.32 -6.02 -13.87
C LEU A 507 16.21 -6.01 -14.93
N ARG A 508 15.91 -4.86 -15.54
CA ARG A 508 14.93 -4.74 -16.64
C ARG A 508 15.34 -5.57 -17.85
N ALA A 509 16.62 -5.46 -18.27
CA ALA A 509 17.15 -6.25 -19.39
C ALA A 509 17.04 -7.76 -19.11
N ARG A 510 17.42 -8.18 -17.89
CA ARG A 510 17.31 -9.58 -17.47
C ARG A 510 15.87 -10.09 -17.47
N TYR A 511 14.92 -9.27 -17.03
CA TYR A 511 13.50 -9.58 -17.07
C TYR A 511 12.98 -9.76 -18.51
N VAL A 512 13.37 -8.89 -19.43
CA VAL A 512 12.98 -8.99 -20.86
C VAL A 512 13.52 -10.29 -21.45
N GLU A 513 14.79 -10.58 -21.24
CA GLU A 513 15.42 -11.83 -21.70
C GLU A 513 14.69 -13.07 -21.15
N ALA A 514 14.44 -13.10 -19.84
CA ALA A 514 13.75 -14.21 -19.20
C ALA A 514 12.32 -14.39 -19.74
N ARG A 515 11.61 -13.29 -19.97
CA ARG A 515 10.26 -13.30 -20.56
C ARG A 515 10.26 -13.89 -21.96
N GLU A 516 11.25 -13.57 -22.78
CA GLU A 516 11.41 -14.15 -24.12
C GLU A 516 11.74 -15.64 -24.04
N GLN A 517 12.64 -16.05 -23.16
CA GLN A 517 12.98 -17.47 -22.95
C GLN A 517 11.77 -18.31 -22.57
N PHE A 518 10.95 -17.84 -21.63
CA PHE A 518 9.71 -18.55 -21.24
C PHE A 518 8.62 -18.45 -22.31
N GLY A 519 8.52 -17.32 -23.02
CA GLY A 519 7.51 -17.06 -24.03
C GLY A 519 7.71 -17.83 -25.34
N ASN A 520 8.95 -17.94 -25.78
CA ASN A 520 9.30 -18.63 -27.03
C ASN A 520 9.19 -20.17 -26.91
N ALA A 521 9.15 -20.69 -25.70
CA ALA A 521 9.00 -22.12 -25.44
C ALA A 521 7.58 -22.67 -25.80
N THR A 522 6.63 -21.81 -26.20
CA THR A 522 5.25 -22.22 -26.43
C THR A 522 4.49 -21.32 -27.43
N GLN A 523 3.56 -21.93 -28.17
CA GLN A 523 2.62 -21.21 -29.03
C GLN A 523 1.29 -20.88 -28.31
N ARG A 524 1.04 -21.39 -27.11
CA ARG A 524 -0.21 -21.19 -26.38
C ARG A 524 -0.29 -19.80 -25.76
N PRO A 525 -1.29 -18.97 -26.10
CA PRO A 525 -1.38 -17.56 -25.66
C PRO A 525 -1.36 -17.41 -24.13
N MET A 526 -2.01 -18.30 -23.41
CA MET A 526 -2.10 -18.25 -21.95
C MET A 526 -0.75 -18.52 -21.28
N VAL A 527 0.03 -19.49 -21.78
CA VAL A 527 1.39 -19.79 -21.29
C VAL A 527 2.33 -18.64 -21.64
N ARG A 528 2.21 -18.04 -22.83
CA ARG A 528 2.99 -16.82 -23.20
C ARG A 528 2.68 -15.64 -22.29
N ARG A 529 1.42 -15.50 -21.84
CA ARG A 529 1.05 -14.47 -20.85
C ARG A 529 1.69 -14.74 -19.49
N ALA A 530 1.71 -15.99 -19.04
CA ALA A 530 2.34 -16.38 -17.78
C ALA A 530 3.88 -16.18 -17.79
N ALA A 531 4.52 -16.17 -18.96
CA ALA A 531 5.97 -15.98 -19.10
C ALA A 531 6.47 -14.71 -18.39
N GLN A 532 5.69 -13.62 -18.38
CA GLN A 532 6.04 -12.38 -17.69
C GLN A 532 6.10 -12.55 -16.15
N TYR A 533 5.24 -13.40 -15.57
CA TYR A 533 5.22 -13.67 -14.13
C TYR A 533 6.37 -14.59 -13.72
N LEU A 534 6.64 -15.63 -14.55
CA LEU A 534 7.76 -16.54 -14.35
C LEU A 534 9.09 -15.77 -14.47
N ALA A 535 9.20 -14.86 -15.43
CA ALA A 535 10.38 -14.02 -15.60
C ALA A 535 10.62 -13.11 -14.39
N ALA A 536 9.59 -12.50 -13.84
CA ALA A 536 9.71 -11.67 -12.62
C ALA A 536 10.16 -12.52 -11.41
N MET A 537 9.61 -13.73 -11.25
CA MET A 537 10.05 -14.67 -10.21
C MET A 537 11.48 -15.14 -10.43
N LEU A 538 11.92 -15.30 -11.69
CA LEU A 538 13.31 -15.67 -11.99
C LEU A 538 14.28 -14.56 -11.55
N VAL A 539 14.00 -13.31 -11.91
CA VAL A 539 14.82 -12.16 -11.47
C VAL A 539 14.86 -12.07 -9.94
N ALA A 540 13.71 -12.25 -9.26
CA ALA A 540 13.68 -12.31 -7.80
C ALA A 540 14.57 -13.41 -7.27
N SER A 541 14.51 -14.64 -7.82
CA SER A 541 15.32 -15.78 -7.41
C SER A 541 16.82 -15.53 -7.56
N GLU A 542 17.23 -14.87 -8.64
CA GLU A 542 18.64 -14.53 -8.89
C GLU A 542 19.17 -13.57 -7.81
N ILE A 543 18.37 -12.58 -7.39
CA ILE A 543 18.72 -11.68 -6.28
C ILE A 543 18.79 -12.44 -4.95
N LEU A 544 17.82 -13.33 -4.70
CA LEU A 544 17.76 -14.07 -3.44
C LEU A 544 18.96 -15.03 -3.27
N HIS A 545 19.33 -15.74 -4.33
CA HIS A 545 20.44 -16.73 -4.29
C HIS A 545 21.82 -16.13 -4.57
N GLY A 546 21.88 -14.96 -5.18
CA GLY A 546 23.11 -14.21 -5.42
C GLY A 546 23.42 -13.27 -4.24
N PRO A 547 23.11 -11.97 -4.36
CA PRO A 547 23.51 -10.98 -3.34
C PRO A 547 22.94 -11.25 -1.95
N LEU A 548 21.75 -11.86 -1.80
CA LEU A 548 21.17 -12.13 -0.48
C LEU A 548 21.58 -13.48 0.12
N GLY A 549 22.22 -14.35 -0.68
CA GLY A 549 22.86 -15.57 -0.21
C GLY A 549 21.92 -16.60 0.42
N LEU A 550 20.71 -16.80 -0.16
CA LEU A 550 19.82 -17.89 0.20
C LEU A 550 20.36 -19.22 -0.38
N ALA A 551 20.06 -20.32 0.31
CA ALA A 551 20.35 -21.65 -0.21
C ALA A 551 19.64 -21.88 -1.55
N ARG A 552 20.35 -22.43 -2.56
CA ARG A 552 19.74 -22.77 -3.84
C ARG A 552 18.79 -23.95 -3.67
N PRO A 553 17.63 -23.96 -4.38
CA PRO A 553 16.71 -25.08 -4.34
C PRO A 553 17.36 -26.37 -4.84
N ALA A 554 17.06 -27.48 -4.17
CA ALA A 554 17.45 -28.82 -4.59
C ALA A 554 16.46 -29.45 -5.59
N CYS A 555 15.30 -28.76 -5.84
CA CYS A 555 14.26 -29.21 -6.76
C CYS A 555 14.24 -28.40 -8.07
N ASN A 556 13.62 -28.98 -9.12
CA ASN A 556 13.42 -28.30 -10.41
C ASN A 556 12.18 -27.36 -10.37
N VAL A 557 12.33 -26.20 -9.73
CA VAL A 557 11.27 -25.20 -9.57
C VAL A 557 10.67 -24.76 -10.92
N TRP A 558 11.52 -24.48 -11.90
CA TRP A 558 11.10 -23.95 -13.21
C TRP A 558 10.40 -25.00 -14.07
N GLY A 559 10.85 -26.25 -14.02
CA GLY A 559 10.17 -27.37 -14.66
C GLY A 559 8.79 -27.58 -14.08
N PHE A 560 8.67 -27.59 -12.76
CA PHE A 560 7.42 -27.70 -12.06
C PHE A 560 6.45 -26.54 -12.41
N LEU A 561 6.89 -25.28 -12.35
CA LEU A 561 6.06 -24.13 -12.72
C LEU A 561 5.59 -24.18 -14.17
N LYS A 562 6.46 -24.54 -15.10
CA LYS A 562 6.12 -24.68 -16.52
C LYS A 562 5.04 -25.75 -16.73
N GLU A 563 5.13 -26.85 -16.02
CA GLU A 563 4.13 -27.93 -16.05
C GLU A 563 2.78 -27.42 -15.50
N GLN A 564 2.75 -26.75 -14.34
CA GLN A 564 1.54 -26.19 -13.74
C GLN A 564 0.83 -25.24 -14.70
N VAL A 565 1.55 -24.26 -15.26
CA VAL A 565 0.99 -23.28 -16.18
C VAL A 565 0.49 -23.94 -17.48
N THR A 566 1.21 -24.93 -17.99
CA THR A 566 0.82 -25.66 -19.20
C THR A 566 -0.43 -26.48 -18.97
N HIS A 567 -0.52 -27.18 -17.84
CA HIS A 567 -1.70 -27.95 -17.45
C HIS A 567 -2.94 -27.05 -17.29
N ALA A 568 -2.80 -25.93 -16.58
CA ALA A 568 -3.88 -24.95 -16.40
C ALA A 568 -4.34 -24.34 -17.74
N ALA A 569 -3.40 -24.04 -18.64
CA ALA A 569 -3.72 -23.53 -19.97
C ALA A 569 -4.49 -24.57 -20.83
N THR A 570 -4.19 -25.85 -20.65
CA THR A 570 -4.92 -26.95 -21.32
C THR A 570 -6.33 -27.09 -20.75
N ALA A 571 -6.48 -27.03 -19.43
CA ALA A 571 -7.79 -27.08 -18.77
C ALA A 571 -8.66 -25.85 -19.05
N ALA A 572 -8.04 -24.70 -19.30
CA ALA A 572 -8.73 -23.45 -19.59
C ALA A 572 -9.11 -23.26 -21.06
N ASP A 573 -8.70 -24.15 -21.94
CA ASP A 573 -9.01 -24.10 -23.37
C ASP A 573 -10.49 -24.51 -23.59
N ARG A 574 -11.37 -23.51 -23.42
CA ARG A 574 -12.85 -23.72 -23.52
C ARG A 574 -13.27 -24.38 -24.80
N PRO A 575 -12.78 -23.99 -26.02
CA PRO A 575 -13.16 -24.68 -27.25
C PRO A 575 -12.77 -26.17 -27.28
N LEU A 576 -11.58 -26.51 -26.79
CA LEU A 576 -11.15 -27.90 -26.71
C LEU A 576 -11.90 -28.68 -25.63
N SER A 577 -12.17 -28.07 -24.46
CA SER A 577 -12.98 -28.70 -23.43
C SER A 577 -14.41 -28.92 -23.94
N ALA A 578 -15.03 -27.89 -24.52
CA ALA A 578 -16.37 -28.01 -25.12
C ALA A 578 -16.41 -29.06 -26.20
N LEU A 579 -15.37 -29.16 -27.04
CA LEU A 579 -15.31 -30.20 -28.09
C LEU A 579 -15.16 -31.61 -27.50
N ARG A 580 -14.35 -31.77 -26.45
CA ARG A 580 -14.18 -33.06 -25.74
C ARG A 580 -15.51 -33.52 -25.15
N ASP A 581 -16.20 -32.65 -24.45
CA ASP A 581 -17.48 -32.98 -23.81
C ASP A 581 -18.57 -33.20 -24.85
N LEU A 582 -18.58 -32.43 -25.94
CA LEU A 582 -19.51 -32.61 -27.09
C LEU A 582 -19.29 -33.97 -27.78
N VAL A 583 -18.02 -34.31 -28.05
CA VAL A 583 -17.68 -35.60 -28.69
C VAL A 583 -18.04 -36.76 -27.76
N GLY A 584 -17.69 -36.66 -26.47
CA GLY A 584 -18.06 -37.64 -25.45
C GLY A 584 -19.59 -37.84 -25.36
N TRP A 585 -20.37 -36.76 -25.32
CA TRP A 585 -21.82 -36.81 -25.35
C TRP A 585 -22.38 -37.44 -26.63
N ALA A 586 -21.79 -37.08 -27.78
CA ALA A 586 -22.22 -37.62 -29.07
C ALA A 586 -21.97 -39.14 -29.16
N LEU A 587 -20.80 -39.60 -28.71
CA LEU A 587 -20.42 -41.01 -28.62
C LEU A 587 -21.34 -41.80 -27.67
N ALA A 588 -21.60 -41.25 -26.49
CA ALA A 588 -22.48 -41.89 -25.49
C ALA A 588 -23.97 -41.92 -25.90
N SER A 589 -24.39 -41.15 -26.89
CA SER A 589 -25.78 -40.98 -27.25
C SER A 589 -26.40 -42.23 -27.95
N GLY A 590 -25.60 -43.09 -28.51
CA GLY A 590 -26.05 -44.21 -29.37
C GLY A 590 -26.74 -43.77 -30.66
N ARG A 591 -26.63 -42.48 -31.04
CA ARG A 591 -27.37 -41.87 -32.18
C ARG A 591 -26.43 -41.50 -33.34
N LEU A 592 -25.26 -42.08 -33.39
CA LEU A 592 -24.31 -41.89 -34.49
C LEU A 592 -24.36 -43.07 -35.44
N ALA A 593 -24.64 -42.78 -36.70
CA ALA A 593 -24.66 -43.83 -37.75
C ALA A 593 -23.26 -44.31 -38.09
N THR A 594 -23.10 -45.61 -38.19
CA THR A 594 -21.86 -46.29 -38.57
C THR A 594 -21.74 -46.49 -40.09
N GLY A 595 -21.90 -45.42 -40.85
CA GLY A 595 -21.86 -45.42 -42.31
C GLY A 595 -23.14 -44.89 -42.96
N PRO A 596 -23.20 -44.86 -44.30
CA PRO A 596 -24.34 -44.33 -45.04
C PRO A 596 -25.55 -45.25 -45.12
N GLU A 597 -25.38 -46.53 -44.79
CA GLU A 597 -26.37 -47.61 -45.00
C GLU A 597 -26.96 -48.16 -43.69
N ALA A 598 -26.80 -47.48 -42.57
CA ALA A 598 -27.37 -47.93 -41.30
C ALA A 598 -28.91 -48.08 -41.41
N ALA A 599 -29.42 -49.30 -41.15
CA ALA A 599 -30.76 -49.65 -41.42
C ALA A 599 -31.83 -49.23 -40.40
N GLN A 600 -31.41 -49.00 -39.14
CA GLN A 600 -32.33 -48.76 -38.04
C GLN A 600 -32.12 -47.34 -37.46
N VAL A 601 -33.12 -46.48 -37.60
CA VAL A 601 -33.10 -45.11 -37.05
C VAL A 601 -33.33 -45.17 -35.53
N PRO A 602 -32.41 -44.62 -34.71
CA PRO A 602 -32.58 -44.61 -33.26
C PRO A 602 -33.75 -43.73 -32.81
N PRO A 603 -34.29 -43.96 -31.60
CA PRO A 603 -35.27 -43.06 -31.00
C PRO A 603 -34.71 -41.63 -30.93
N GLY A 604 -35.47 -40.66 -31.44
CA GLY A 604 -35.02 -39.26 -31.53
C GLY A 604 -34.15 -38.92 -32.75
N GLY A 605 -34.04 -39.87 -33.73
CA GLY A 605 -33.32 -39.65 -34.99
C GLY A 605 -31.79 -39.65 -34.85
N TRP A 606 -31.11 -39.58 -35.99
CA TRP A 606 -29.65 -39.52 -36.05
C TRP A 606 -29.14 -38.18 -35.51
N LEU A 607 -28.11 -38.23 -34.68
CA LEU A 607 -27.33 -37.06 -34.21
C LEU A 607 -26.24 -36.70 -35.20
N GLY A 608 -25.73 -37.70 -35.91
CA GLY A 608 -24.64 -37.57 -36.84
C GLY A 608 -24.21 -38.91 -37.42
N ARG A 609 -23.02 -38.95 -37.99
CA ARG A 609 -22.51 -40.15 -38.62
C ARG A 609 -20.97 -40.19 -38.57
N PHE A 610 -20.40 -41.39 -38.45
CA PHE A 610 -19.02 -41.72 -38.77
C PHE A 610 -18.83 -41.99 -40.27
N GLU A 611 -17.57 -41.97 -40.72
CA GLU A 611 -17.23 -42.33 -42.10
C GLU A 611 -17.61 -43.79 -42.42
N SER A 612 -17.08 -44.72 -41.61
CA SER A 612 -17.33 -46.18 -41.73
C SER A 612 -17.06 -46.89 -40.41
N VAL A 613 -17.47 -48.17 -40.28
CA VAL A 613 -17.31 -49.00 -39.07
C VAL A 613 -15.83 -49.38 -38.81
N GLU A 614 -15.06 -49.72 -39.90
CA GLU A 614 -13.74 -50.33 -39.77
C GLU A 614 -12.60 -49.33 -39.61
N ARG A 615 -12.73 -48.09 -40.14
CA ARG A 615 -11.69 -47.05 -40.10
C ARG A 615 -12.40 -45.68 -40.18
N TRP A 616 -12.87 -45.19 -39.04
CA TRP A 616 -13.40 -43.85 -39.09
C TRP A 616 -12.28 -42.79 -39.00
N ARG A 617 -12.21 -41.95 -40.01
CA ARG A 617 -11.28 -40.82 -40.07
C ARG A 617 -11.93 -39.51 -39.63
N TRP A 618 -13.23 -39.47 -39.52
CA TRP A 618 -14.00 -38.31 -39.11
C TRP A 618 -15.37 -38.70 -38.51
N VAL A 619 -15.88 -37.81 -37.65
CA VAL A 619 -17.26 -37.80 -37.17
C VAL A 619 -17.94 -36.50 -37.61
N ALA A 620 -19.17 -36.57 -38.04
CA ALA A 620 -19.95 -35.40 -38.44
C ALA A 620 -21.25 -35.33 -37.64
N LEU A 621 -21.58 -34.15 -37.11
CA LEU A 621 -22.70 -33.91 -36.22
C LEU A 621 -23.66 -32.87 -36.82
N LEU A 622 -24.97 -33.02 -36.54
CA LEU A 622 -26.01 -32.09 -36.98
C LEU A 622 -25.81 -30.71 -36.36
N PRO A 623 -25.83 -29.61 -37.14
CA PRO A 623 -25.59 -28.26 -36.67
C PRO A 623 -26.50 -27.82 -35.53
N ASP A 624 -27.80 -28.11 -35.63
CA ASP A 624 -28.78 -27.69 -34.61
C ASP A 624 -28.55 -28.41 -33.27
N ALA A 625 -28.20 -29.68 -33.31
CA ALA A 625 -27.87 -30.46 -32.12
C ALA A 625 -26.61 -29.94 -31.45
N VAL A 626 -25.55 -29.66 -32.23
CA VAL A 626 -24.30 -29.09 -31.72
C VAL A 626 -24.51 -27.70 -31.12
N LYS A 627 -25.21 -26.81 -31.83
CA LYS A 627 -25.49 -25.44 -31.35
C LYS A 627 -26.37 -25.45 -30.11
N THR A 628 -27.37 -26.30 -30.06
CA THR A 628 -28.24 -26.45 -28.88
C THR A 628 -27.46 -26.94 -27.68
N TRP A 629 -26.63 -27.99 -27.87
CA TRP A 629 -25.81 -28.56 -26.82
C TRP A 629 -24.82 -27.53 -26.27
N LEU A 630 -24.11 -26.81 -27.14
CA LEU A 630 -23.19 -25.76 -26.74
C LEU A 630 -23.86 -24.66 -25.91
N LYS A 631 -25.05 -24.19 -26.34
CA LYS A 631 -25.82 -23.18 -25.58
C LYS A 631 -26.25 -23.69 -24.21
N GLN A 632 -26.75 -24.94 -24.13
CA GLN A 632 -27.17 -25.55 -22.87
C GLN A 632 -26.04 -25.69 -21.86
N HIS A 633 -24.80 -25.82 -22.35
CA HIS A 633 -23.58 -25.90 -21.52
C HIS A 633 -22.85 -24.56 -21.36
N GLY A 634 -23.53 -23.44 -21.63
CA GLY A 634 -23.01 -22.10 -21.35
C GLY A 634 -21.93 -21.60 -22.34
N HIS A 635 -21.87 -22.19 -23.54
CA HIS A 635 -20.95 -21.77 -24.60
C HIS A 635 -21.66 -20.94 -25.67
N GLU A 636 -20.94 -19.97 -26.25
CA GLU A 636 -21.40 -19.27 -27.45
C GLU A 636 -21.00 -20.08 -28.70
N PRO A 637 -21.99 -20.70 -29.41
CA PRO A 637 -21.68 -21.67 -30.45
C PRO A 637 -20.83 -21.12 -31.60
N GLU A 638 -21.17 -19.93 -32.09
CA GLU A 638 -20.46 -19.30 -33.22
C GLU A 638 -19.00 -19.05 -32.90
N ALA A 639 -18.68 -18.59 -31.69
CA ALA A 639 -17.33 -18.33 -31.23
C ALA A 639 -16.53 -19.64 -31.10
N VAL A 640 -17.09 -20.65 -30.44
CA VAL A 640 -16.44 -21.96 -30.26
C VAL A 640 -16.16 -22.62 -31.61
N LEU A 641 -17.18 -22.73 -32.49
CA LEU A 641 -17.03 -23.39 -33.78
C LEU A 641 -16.02 -22.68 -34.71
N ARG A 642 -15.95 -21.34 -34.65
CA ARG A 642 -14.95 -20.57 -35.42
C ARG A 642 -13.54 -20.85 -34.91
N GLN A 643 -13.33 -20.84 -33.59
CA GLN A 643 -12.01 -21.14 -33.00
C GLN A 643 -11.57 -22.58 -33.28
N LEU A 644 -12.48 -23.57 -33.26
CA LEU A 644 -12.17 -24.95 -33.62
C LEU A 644 -11.78 -25.06 -35.10
N ALA A 645 -12.49 -24.31 -35.97
CA ALA A 645 -12.18 -24.28 -37.40
C ALA A 645 -10.84 -23.61 -37.72
N ASP A 646 -10.46 -22.55 -37.00
CA ASP A 646 -9.19 -21.85 -37.16
C ASP A 646 -8.00 -22.71 -36.69
N ARG A 647 -8.26 -23.67 -35.79
CA ARG A 647 -7.28 -24.67 -35.32
C ARG A 647 -7.24 -25.94 -36.21
N GLY A 648 -8.05 -25.99 -37.26
CA GLY A 648 -8.13 -27.12 -38.15
C GLY A 648 -8.82 -28.38 -37.58
N LEU A 649 -9.49 -28.24 -36.41
CA LEU A 649 -10.26 -29.32 -35.78
C LEU A 649 -11.61 -29.54 -36.45
N LEU A 650 -12.13 -28.51 -37.10
CA LEU A 650 -13.37 -28.55 -37.88
C LEU A 650 -13.04 -28.41 -39.37
N VAL A 651 -13.51 -29.36 -40.16
CA VAL A 651 -13.26 -29.39 -41.61
C VAL A 651 -14.09 -28.34 -42.32
N LYS A 652 -13.42 -27.33 -42.87
CA LYS A 652 -14.07 -26.30 -43.71
C LYS A 652 -14.25 -26.79 -45.14
N THR A 653 -15.39 -26.53 -45.75
CA THR A 653 -15.66 -26.85 -47.16
C THR A 653 -16.25 -25.62 -47.83
N GLU A 654 -15.60 -25.13 -48.88
CA GLU A 654 -16.06 -23.95 -49.67
C GLU A 654 -16.32 -22.70 -48.83
N GLY A 655 -15.48 -22.46 -47.81
CA GLY A 655 -15.61 -21.31 -46.88
C GLY A 655 -16.67 -21.48 -45.79
N HIS A 656 -17.41 -22.58 -45.77
CA HIS A 656 -18.38 -22.90 -44.73
C HIS A 656 -17.78 -23.76 -43.61
N LEU A 657 -18.26 -23.56 -42.36
CA LEU A 657 -17.85 -24.38 -41.20
C LEU A 657 -18.44 -25.79 -41.24
N THR A 658 -19.30 -26.08 -42.20
CA THR A 658 -19.99 -27.39 -42.39
C THR A 658 -19.58 -28.04 -43.68
N ALA A 659 -19.52 -29.37 -43.68
CA ALA A 659 -19.21 -30.19 -44.85
C ALA A 659 -20.46 -31.01 -45.28
N PRO A 660 -20.63 -31.33 -46.58
CA PRO A 660 -21.71 -32.17 -47.04
C PRO A 660 -21.49 -33.62 -46.57
N VAL A 661 -22.46 -34.19 -45.86
CA VAL A 661 -22.41 -35.58 -45.36
C VAL A 661 -23.82 -36.18 -45.53
N ARG A 662 -23.90 -37.36 -46.13
CA ARG A 662 -25.17 -38.07 -46.32
C ARG A 662 -25.50 -38.90 -45.08
N LEU A 663 -26.65 -38.64 -44.45
CA LEU A 663 -27.17 -39.47 -43.36
C LEU A 663 -27.95 -40.64 -43.88
N PRO A 664 -28.03 -41.78 -43.14
CA PRO A 664 -28.85 -42.92 -43.54
C PRO A 664 -30.30 -42.54 -43.75
N GLY A 665 -30.90 -43.09 -44.80
CA GLY A 665 -32.27 -42.81 -45.16
C GLY A 665 -32.58 -41.50 -45.88
N GLN A 666 -31.53 -40.63 -46.05
CA GLN A 666 -31.68 -39.36 -46.78
C GLN A 666 -31.22 -39.50 -48.23
N GLY A 667 -32.02 -39.02 -49.20
CA GLY A 667 -31.71 -39.01 -50.63
C GLY A 667 -30.66 -38.01 -51.04
N PHE A 668 -30.26 -37.05 -50.14
CA PHE A 668 -29.34 -35.95 -50.40
C PHE A 668 -28.33 -35.81 -49.24
N ALA A 669 -27.24 -35.09 -49.46
CA ALA A 669 -26.27 -34.77 -48.44
C ALA A 669 -26.71 -33.53 -47.66
N SER A 670 -26.72 -33.64 -46.32
CA SER A 670 -26.91 -32.51 -45.40
C SER A 670 -25.59 -31.90 -45.01
N ARG A 671 -25.56 -30.61 -44.68
CA ARG A 671 -24.34 -29.92 -44.21
C ARG A 671 -24.17 -30.12 -42.71
N LEU A 672 -23.13 -30.86 -42.30
CA LEU A 672 -22.83 -31.20 -40.90
C LEU A 672 -21.49 -30.61 -40.47
N PHE A 673 -21.32 -30.37 -39.17
CA PHE A 673 -20.01 -30.10 -38.58
C PHE A 673 -19.17 -31.39 -38.58
N LYS A 674 -18.05 -31.34 -39.30
CA LYS A 674 -17.23 -32.52 -39.54
C LYS A 674 -15.88 -32.34 -38.82
N PHE A 675 -15.57 -33.26 -37.92
CA PHE A 675 -14.36 -33.28 -37.11
C PHE A 675 -13.43 -34.40 -37.57
N ASP A 676 -12.14 -34.07 -37.75
CA ASP A 676 -11.10 -34.99 -38.16
C ASP A 676 -10.58 -35.80 -36.98
N ARG A 677 -10.51 -37.11 -37.06
CA ARG A 677 -10.08 -38.00 -35.99
C ARG A 677 -8.62 -37.76 -35.60
N ALA A 678 -7.72 -37.68 -36.58
CA ALA A 678 -6.27 -37.50 -36.29
C ALA A 678 -6.04 -36.20 -35.51
N LYS A 679 -6.81 -35.15 -35.83
CA LYS A 679 -6.75 -33.88 -35.08
C LYS A 679 -7.34 -33.99 -33.67
N LEU A 680 -8.43 -34.77 -33.51
CA LEU A 680 -8.99 -35.04 -32.18
C LEU A 680 -8.02 -35.83 -31.29
N GLU A 681 -7.30 -36.82 -31.86
CA GLU A 681 -6.25 -37.57 -31.17
C GLU A 681 -5.00 -36.70 -30.84
N GLU A 682 -4.55 -35.89 -31.78
CA GLU A 682 -3.42 -34.93 -31.59
C GLU A 682 -3.69 -33.99 -30.41
N HIS A 683 -4.93 -33.59 -30.20
CA HIS A 683 -5.33 -32.70 -29.10
C HIS A 683 -5.81 -33.45 -27.83
N GLY A 684 -5.67 -34.77 -27.78
CA GLY A 684 -6.05 -35.60 -26.63
C GLY A 684 -7.53 -35.59 -26.29
N ILE A 685 -8.39 -35.37 -27.30
CA ILE A 685 -9.85 -35.41 -27.19
C ILE A 685 -10.36 -36.85 -27.26
N LEU A 686 -9.69 -37.66 -28.05
CA LEU A 686 -9.94 -39.10 -28.19
C LEU A 686 -8.68 -39.87 -27.84
N THR A 687 -8.85 -41.06 -27.27
CA THR A 687 -7.78 -42.06 -27.14
C THR A 687 -7.77 -42.97 -28.36
N SER A 688 -6.60 -43.53 -28.72
CA SER A 688 -6.41 -44.39 -29.86
C SER A 688 -7.27 -45.67 -29.83
N ASN A 689 -7.84 -46.02 -28.67
CA ASN A 689 -8.66 -47.23 -28.45
C ASN A 689 -10.16 -46.96 -28.44
N GLU A 690 -10.62 -45.71 -28.58
CA GLU A 690 -12.06 -45.40 -28.63
C GLU A 690 -12.59 -45.71 -30.05
N THR A 691 -13.31 -46.84 -30.17
CA THR A 691 -14.09 -47.21 -31.34
C THR A 691 -15.56 -46.82 -31.13
N PRO A 692 -16.31 -46.50 -32.23
CA PRO A 692 -17.73 -46.15 -32.16
C PRO A 692 -18.58 -47.26 -31.57
#